data_9425ab4d5688587d2f2ed16de3adc936
#
_entry.id   9425ab4d5688587d2f2ed16de3adc936
#
_cell.length_a   1.000
_cell.length_b   1.000
_cell.length_c   1.000
_cell.angle_alpha   90.00
_cell.angle_beta   90.00
_cell.angle_gamma   90.00
#
_symmetry.space_group_name_H-M   'P 1'
#
loop_
_entity.id
_entity.type
_entity.pdbx_description
1 polymer ?
#
loop_
_entity_poly.entity_id
_entity_poly.type
_entity_poly.pdbx_seq_one_letter_code
_entity_poly.pdbx_strand_id
1 'polypeptide(L)'
;MQHRPEIDGLRTVAVLPVLLFHAGIPGFAGGYVGVDLFFVISGYLITGIILSAERKAGFSLLAFYERRVRRIMPALFAVMLACLPFAWFTMLPDQMASFGKSLVAVCLFVSNILFYLQTGYFAADAELQPLLHTWSLAVEEQFYVVFPLIMIATHRMPVRRRMGLLLALAVVSLALAQWTVAQDTSAAFYLPHTRAWELLTGSLAAFWLADRRQKGHETLAALGLAAIAFSVVAYDGATPFPSFYALVPVIGALLVILFAQPGTAVARLLSMKVMTGIGLISYSLYLWHQPILAFARIHSLTEPSRGTMLGLVLLSFPLAYLSWRFIEQPFRSRAATTRRSGSSALGVTAASAACVIAMGLFAQRDNGLAFRVPEGAQDAILAGKTLDPAMTHCLFDKGEASLPHPIKDCLTPGIAQSPTILIGDSHAGALAGAALRGFAAAGEPLYAMSHSACVGFSGFVVSDPKYRLRCNSFFTGIEDYIARAKISTVIMLSRWTLYVEGTPFDNGEGGVEHRRPTFVDLYDRRDEMGGEDDPARKQRVLDQYVADIKSYLDRGINVVLVYPVPEAGWNVPDTVARAVMNGDPHPLLTTATPRYQQRNAAVIAAFDALEHPRLRKVKAAPVFCNWLVNNRCLNAEGIKDILYLDDNHLSDTGAALLVPDILKAVKSLRGETSQSAASSAGPVQLKP
;
A
#
# COMPACT_ATOMS: atom_id res chain seq x y z
N MET A 1 -18.55 -32.89 -17.98
CA MET A 1 -19.47 -32.22 -17.04
C MET A 1 -20.61 -31.60 -17.85
N GLN A 2 -21.85 -31.71 -17.38
CA GLN A 2 -22.95 -30.90 -17.90
C GLN A 2 -22.70 -29.44 -17.54
N HIS A 3 -23.08 -28.51 -18.41
CA HIS A 3 -22.99 -27.08 -18.14
C HIS A 3 -23.95 -26.72 -16.99
N ARG A 4 -23.48 -25.93 -16.06
CA ARG A 4 -24.18 -25.52 -14.83
C ARG A 4 -24.33 -23.99 -14.83
N PRO A 5 -25.48 -23.44 -15.31
CA PRO A 5 -25.69 -21.99 -15.41
C PRO A 5 -25.57 -21.26 -14.06
N GLU A 6 -25.95 -21.91 -12.96
CA GLU A 6 -25.82 -21.35 -11.61
C GLU A 6 -24.37 -21.10 -11.18
N ILE A 7 -23.40 -21.82 -11.75
CA ILE A 7 -21.96 -21.55 -11.51
C ILE A 7 -21.54 -20.28 -12.27
N ASP A 8 -22.06 -20.03 -13.49
CA ASP A 8 -21.82 -18.76 -14.16
C ASP A 8 -22.45 -17.60 -13.38
N GLY A 9 -23.67 -17.78 -12.81
CA GLY A 9 -24.27 -16.81 -11.90
C GLY A 9 -23.47 -16.57 -10.62
N LEU A 10 -22.85 -17.61 -10.05
CA LEU A 10 -21.99 -17.46 -8.89
C LEU A 10 -20.73 -16.64 -9.22
N ARG A 11 -20.21 -16.74 -10.46
CA ARG A 11 -19.11 -15.88 -10.91
C ARG A 11 -19.52 -14.40 -10.98
N THR A 12 -20.80 -14.12 -11.24
CA THR A 12 -21.34 -12.75 -11.15
C THR A 12 -21.34 -12.25 -9.71
N VAL A 13 -21.80 -13.09 -8.79
CA VAL A 13 -21.74 -12.77 -7.33
C VAL A 13 -20.29 -12.55 -6.85
N ALA A 14 -19.33 -13.21 -7.47
CA ALA A 14 -17.91 -13.03 -7.17
C ALA A 14 -17.35 -11.72 -7.75
N VAL A 15 -17.60 -11.41 -9.04
CA VAL A 15 -16.94 -10.29 -9.71
C VAL A 15 -17.52 -8.92 -9.33
N LEU A 16 -18.83 -8.79 -9.17
CA LEU A 16 -19.45 -7.49 -8.92
C LEU A 16 -18.97 -6.82 -7.61
N PRO A 17 -18.93 -7.54 -6.47
CA PRO A 17 -18.39 -6.93 -5.24
C PRO A 17 -16.94 -6.48 -5.37
N VAL A 18 -16.09 -7.21 -6.11
CA VAL A 18 -14.70 -6.82 -6.35
C VAL A 18 -14.61 -5.48 -7.09
N LEU A 19 -15.42 -5.31 -8.14
CA LEU A 19 -15.42 -4.05 -8.89
C LEU A 19 -15.88 -2.87 -8.03
N LEU A 20 -16.94 -3.06 -7.24
CA LEU A 20 -17.51 -2.02 -6.38
C LEU A 20 -16.58 -1.69 -5.21
N PHE A 21 -15.85 -2.68 -4.69
CA PHE A 21 -14.80 -2.51 -3.69
C PHE A 21 -13.68 -1.60 -4.22
N HIS A 22 -13.09 -1.93 -5.39
CA HIS A 22 -12.01 -1.13 -5.98
C HIS A 22 -12.48 0.26 -6.43
N ALA A 23 -13.78 0.45 -6.66
CA ALA A 23 -14.38 1.77 -6.91
C ALA A 23 -14.68 2.58 -5.65
N GLY A 24 -14.41 2.05 -4.45
CA GLY A 24 -14.68 2.73 -3.17
C GLY A 24 -16.17 2.94 -2.88
N ILE A 25 -17.06 2.06 -3.38
CA ILE A 25 -18.51 2.20 -3.18
C ILE A 25 -18.89 1.71 -1.77
N PRO A 26 -19.60 2.54 -0.96
CA PRO A 26 -20.04 2.15 0.38
C PRO A 26 -20.88 0.87 0.39
N GLY A 27 -20.71 0.06 1.43
CA GLY A 27 -21.41 -1.24 1.58
C GLY A 27 -20.75 -2.40 0.84
N PHE A 28 -19.60 -2.17 0.18
CA PHE A 28 -18.83 -3.21 -0.49
C PHE A 28 -17.38 -3.27 0.00
N ALA A 29 -17.12 -2.82 1.24
CA ALA A 29 -15.78 -2.82 1.83
C ALA A 29 -15.17 -4.22 1.91
N GLY A 30 -15.98 -5.27 2.11
CA GLY A 30 -15.56 -6.67 2.06
C GLY A 30 -15.60 -7.28 0.66
N GLY A 31 -15.78 -6.50 -0.41
CA GLY A 31 -15.93 -7.01 -1.78
C GLY A 31 -14.72 -7.81 -2.29
N TYR A 32 -13.55 -7.64 -1.68
CA TYR A 32 -12.34 -8.43 -1.99
C TYR A 32 -12.54 -9.94 -1.80
N VAL A 33 -13.48 -10.38 -0.95
CA VAL A 33 -13.82 -11.82 -0.77
C VAL A 33 -14.33 -12.48 -2.06
N GLY A 34 -14.71 -11.71 -3.07
CA GLY A 34 -15.07 -12.24 -4.39
C GLY A 34 -13.93 -13.04 -5.04
N VAL A 35 -12.67 -12.74 -4.70
CA VAL A 35 -11.50 -13.51 -5.15
C VAL A 35 -11.52 -14.93 -4.56
N ASP A 36 -11.87 -15.08 -3.28
CA ASP A 36 -11.99 -16.38 -2.60
C ASP A 36 -13.06 -17.26 -3.27
N LEU A 37 -14.17 -16.63 -3.67
CA LEU A 37 -15.21 -17.33 -4.43
C LEU A 37 -14.65 -17.84 -5.77
N PHE A 38 -13.85 -17.01 -6.48
CA PHE A 38 -13.21 -17.44 -7.71
C PHE A 38 -12.26 -18.60 -7.47
N PHE A 39 -11.48 -18.60 -6.40
CA PHE A 39 -10.59 -19.71 -6.07
C PHE A 39 -11.37 -21.02 -5.84
N VAL A 40 -12.46 -20.98 -5.09
CA VAL A 40 -13.33 -22.17 -4.91
C VAL A 40 -13.94 -22.65 -6.24
N ILE A 41 -14.46 -21.71 -7.05
CA ILE A 41 -15.02 -22.04 -8.38
C ILE A 41 -13.94 -22.65 -9.29
N SER A 42 -12.74 -22.08 -9.29
CA SER A 42 -11.60 -22.54 -10.11
C SER A 42 -11.14 -23.92 -9.70
N GLY A 43 -10.98 -24.18 -8.41
CA GLY A 43 -10.68 -25.52 -7.88
C GLY A 43 -11.71 -26.56 -8.28
N TYR A 44 -13.01 -26.21 -8.16
CA TYR A 44 -14.12 -27.07 -8.59
C TYR A 44 -14.07 -27.40 -10.08
N LEU A 45 -13.95 -26.39 -10.94
CA LEU A 45 -14.00 -26.57 -12.37
C LEU A 45 -12.78 -27.35 -12.91
N ILE A 46 -11.58 -27.01 -12.44
CA ILE A 46 -10.32 -27.68 -12.89
C ILE A 46 -10.32 -29.15 -12.48
N THR A 47 -10.66 -29.43 -11.24
CA THR A 47 -10.74 -30.83 -10.76
C THR A 47 -11.78 -31.61 -11.53
N GLY A 48 -12.93 -31.04 -11.79
CA GLY A 48 -13.96 -31.68 -12.61
C GLY A 48 -13.54 -31.98 -14.03
N ILE A 49 -12.75 -31.10 -14.67
CA ILE A 49 -12.15 -31.33 -15.99
C ILE A 49 -11.17 -32.50 -15.94
N ILE A 50 -10.27 -32.54 -14.94
CA ILE A 50 -9.28 -33.63 -14.78
C ILE A 50 -9.99 -34.96 -14.54
N LEU A 51 -10.90 -35.04 -13.58
CA LEU A 51 -11.66 -36.27 -13.27
C LEU A 51 -12.45 -36.77 -14.49
N SER A 52 -13.05 -35.86 -15.26
CA SER A 52 -13.77 -36.22 -16.47
C SER A 52 -12.84 -36.77 -17.57
N ALA A 53 -11.62 -36.28 -17.66
CA ALA A 53 -10.60 -36.75 -18.60
C ALA A 53 -10.01 -38.11 -18.16
N GLU A 54 -9.74 -38.29 -16.85
CA GLU A 54 -9.32 -39.58 -16.29
C GLU A 54 -10.32 -40.70 -16.59
N ARG A 55 -11.62 -40.44 -16.52
CA ARG A 55 -12.68 -41.41 -16.83
C ARG A 55 -12.80 -41.77 -18.32
N LYS A 56 -12.30 -40.92 -19.22
CA LYS A 56 -12.40 -41.07 -20.69
C LYS A 56 -11.14 -41.65 -21.34
N ALA A 57 -10.26 -42.29 -20.56
CA ALA A 57 -9.02 -42.98 -21.01
C ALA A 57 -7.85 -42.08 -21.46
N GLY A 58 -7.72 -40.87 -20.97
CA GLY A 58 -6.48 -40.11 -21.18
C GLY A 58 -6.53 -38.64 -20.77
N PHE A 59 -5.91 -38.30 -19.65
CA PHE A 59 -5.57 -36.90 -19.31
C PHE A 59 -4.25 -36.53 -19.96
N SER A 60 -4.26 -35.57 -20.88
CA SER A 60 -3.05 -35.00 -21.47
C SER A 60 -2.72 -33.68 -20.84
N LEU A 61 -1.58 -33.59 -20.17
CA LEU A 61 -1.08 -32.38 -19.53
C LEU A 61 -0.87 -31.24 -20.53
N LEU A 62 -0.27 -31.56 -21.70
CA LEU A 62 -0.05 -30.57 -22.77
C LEU A 62 -1.37 -30.01 -23.30
N ALA A 63 -2.37 -30.87 -23.58
CA ALA A 63 -3.68 -30.41 -24.03
C ALA A 63 -4.44 -29.64 -22.94
N PHE A 64 -4.18 -29.91 -21.68
CA PHE A 64 -4.72 -29.13 -20.58
C PHE A 64 -4.16 -27.71 -20.56
N TYR A 65 -2.82 -27.54 -20.60
CA TYR A 65 -2.19 -26.23 -20.63
C TYR A 65 -2.51 -25.44 -21.90
N GLU A 66 -2.53 -26.09 -23.06
CA GLU A 66 -2.95 -25.43 -24.30
C GLU A 66 -4.34 -24.78 -24.18
N ARG A 67 -5.31 -25.51 -23.61
CA ARG A 67 -6.65 -24.95 -23.38
C ARG A 67 -6.66 -23.77 -22.40
N ARG A 68 -5.80 -23.78 -21.38
CA ARG A 68 -5.66 -22.68 -20.42
C ARG A 68 -5.06 -21.46 -21.10
N VAL A 69 -3.93 -21.63 -21.78
CA VAL A 69 -3.25 -20.58 -22.53
C VAL A 69 -4.20 -19.89 -23.52
N ARG A 70 -4.94 -20.67 -24.33
CA ARG A 70 -5.93 -20.15 -25.30
C ARG A 70 -7.10 -19.39 -24.62
N ARG A 71 -7.41 -19.71 -23.39
CA ARG A 71 -8.48 -19.06 -22.63
C ARG A 71 -8.03 -17.77 -21.98
N ILE A 72 -6.82 -17.71 -21.47
CA ILE A 72 -6.35 -16.67 -20.53
C ILE A 72 -5.50 -15.63 -21.26
N MET A 73 -4.47 -16.07 -21.98
CA MET A 73 -3.44 -15.18 -22.52
C MET A 73 -3.95 -14.15 -23.54
N PRO A 74 -4.87 -14.44 -24.47
CA PRO A 74 -5.28 -13.45 -25.46
C PRO A 74 -5.94 -12.21 -24.86
N ALA A 75 -6.84 -12.38 -23.89
CA ALA A 75 -7.50 -11.25 -23.23
C ALA A 75 -6.52 -10.51 -22.28
N LEU A 76 -5.64 -11.24 -21.60
CA LEU A 76 -4.61 -10.66 -20.73
C LEU A 76 -3.64 -9.77 -21.53
N PHE A 77 -3.13 -10.25 -22.67
CA PHE A 77 -2.28 -9.45 -23.55
C PHE A 77 -3.00 -8.22 -24.10
N ALA A 78 -4.27 -8.37 -24.49
CA ALA A 78 -5.05 -7.25 -25.00
C ALA A 78 -5.18 -6.13 -23.95
N VAL A 79 -5.43 -6.47 -22.68
CA VAL A 79 -5.49 -5.50 -21.58
C VAL A 79 -4.13 -4.89 -21.30
N MET A 80 -3.06 -5.70 -21.23
CA MET A 80 -1.70 -5.16 -21.03
C MET A 80 -1.30 -4.20 -22.16
N LEU A 81 -1.56 -4.53 -23.41
CA LEU A 81 -1.27 -3.66 -24.54
C LEU A 81 -2.14 -2.39 -24.54
N ALA A 82 -3.40 -2.50 -24.14
CA ALA A 82 -4.28 -1.34 -23.98
C ALA A 82 -3.82 -0.39 -22.87
N CYS A 83 -3.14 -0.89 -21.84
CA CYS A 83 -2.56 -0.05 -20.78
C CYS A 83 -1.38 0.81 -21.28
N LEU A 84 -0.63 0.37 -22.30
CA LEU A 84 0.62 1.04 -22.72
C LEU A 84 0.43 2.51 -23.12
N PRO A 85 -0.57 2.90 -23.97
CA PRO A 85 -0.78 4.31 -24.29
C PRO A 85 -1.09 5.16 -23.05
N PHE A 86 -1.95 4.67 -22.17
CA PHE A 86 -2.29 5.39 -20.94
C PHE A 86 -1.06 5.52 -20.04
N ALA A 87 -0.30 4.46 -19.82
CA ALA A 87 0.94 4.49 -19.07
C ALA A 87 1.94 5.49 -19.65
N TRP A 88 2.07 5.54 -20.98
CA TRP A 88 2.97 6.46 -21.67
C TRP A 88 2.66 7.92 -21.36
N PHE A 89 1.39 8.32 -21.37
CA PHE A 89 1.01 9.72 -21.19
C PHE A 89 0.75 10.14 -19.74
N THR A 90 0.44 9.20 -18.83
CA THR A 90 -0.01 9.58 -17.48
C THR A 90 0.95 9.18 -16.36
N MET A 91 1.79 8.18 -16.55
CA MET A 91 2.66 7.68 -15.49
C MET A 91 3.93 8.51 -15.33
N LEU A 92 4.30 8.78 -14.10
CA LEU A 92 5.64 9.26 -13.77
C LEU A 92 6.69 8.16 -14.01
N PRO A 93 7.99 8.49 -14.15
CA PRO A 93 9.03 7.50 -14.43
C PRO A 93 9.05 6.30 -13.46
N ASP A 94 8.91 6.53 -12.15
CA ASP A 94 8.88 5.43 -11.18
C ASP A 94 7.65 4.54 -11.33
N GLN A 95 6.51 5.14 -11.61
CA GLN A 95 5.29 4.41 -11.89
C GLN A 95 5.43 3.57 -13.18
N MET A 96 6.06 4.13 -14.21
CA MET A 96 6.34 3.43 -15.46
C MET A 96 7.34 2.27 -15.24
N ALA A 97 8.38 2.47 -14.44
CA ALA A 97 9.32 1.40 -14.09
C ALA A 97 8.63 0.28 -13.29
N SER A 98 7.76 0.63 -12.33
CA SER A 98 6.95 -0.32 -11.58
C SER A 98 5.94 -1.06 -12.47
N PHE A 99 5.29 -0.34 -13.38
CA PHE A 99 4.42 -0.95 -14.39
C PHE A 99 5.19 -1.92 -15.30
N GLY A 100 6.43 -1.56 -15.71
CA GLY A 100 7.34 -2.45 -16.43
C GLY A 100 7.65 -3.74 -15.66
N LYS A 101 7.89 -3.67 -14.33
CA LYS A 101 8.05 -4.86 -13.47
C LYS A 101 6.77 -5.69 -13.46
N SER A 102 5.61 -5.04 -13.40
CA SER A 102 4.31 -5.73 -13.41
C SER A 102 4.07 -6.47 -14.73
N LEU A 103 4.41 -5.90 -15.89
CA LEU A 103 4.32 -6.58 -17.19
C LEU A 103 5.14 -7.87 -17.22
N VAL A 104 6.37 -7.84 -16.72
CA VAL A 104 7.25 -9.02 -16.64
C VAL A 104 6.65 -10.06 -15.70
N ALA A 105 6.25 -9.65 -14.49
CA ALA A 105 5.73 -10.57 -13.47
C ALA A 105 4.40 -11.21 -13.88
N VAL A 106 3.53 -10.48 -14.59
CA VAL A 106 2.26 -11.00 -15.12
C VAL A 106 2.51 -12.06 -16.19
N CYS A 107 3.44 -11.81 -17.13
CA CYS A 107 3.80 -12.80 -18.16
C CYS A 107 4.37 -14.09 -17.57
N LEU A 108 5.05 -14.02 -16.43
CA LEU A 108 5.64 -15.15 -15.72
C LEU A 108 4.70 -15.76 -14.66
N PHE A 109 3.50 -15.22 -14.49
CA PHE A 109 2.56 -15.60 -13.41
C PHE A 109 3.16 -15.55 -12.00
N VAL A 110 3.97 -14.52 -11.74
CA VAL A 110 4.58 -14.24 -10.42
C VAL A 110 4.21 -12.85 -9.89
N SER A 111 3.15 -12.25 -10.42
CA SER A 111 2.70 -10.91 -10.01
C SER A 111 2.30 -10.85 -8.52
N ASN A 112 1.80 -11.94 -7.95
CA ASN A 112 1.54 -12.06 -6.52
C ASN A 112 2.81 -11.89 -5.66
N ILE A 113 3.94 -12.46 -6.10
CA ILE A 113 5.24 -12.31 -5.42
C ILE A 113 5.75 -10.88 -5.58
N LEU A 114 5.62 -10.29 -6.79
CA LEU A 114 6.01 -8.91 -7.03
C LEU A 114 5.25 -7.95 -6.11
N PHE A 115 3.91 -8.05 -6.06
CA PHE A 115 3.11 -7.14 -5.23
C PHE A 115 3.35 -7.36 -3.75
N TYR A 116 3.58 -8.60 -3.30
CA TYR A 116 4.04 -8.84 -1.93
C TYR A 116 5.35 -8.11 -1.61
N LEU A 117 6.36 -8.20 -2.49
CA LEU A 117 7.66 -7.54 -2.29
C LEU A 117 7.57 -6.00 -2.37
N GLN A 118 6.52 -5.48 -3.00
CA GLN A 118 6.25 -4.04 -3.09
C GLN A 118 5.41 -3.52 -1.92
N THR A 119 4.98 -4.35 -0.97
CA THR A 119 4.33 -3.88 0.25
C THR A 119 5.37 -3.35 1.23
N GLY A 120 5.15 -2.17 1.82
CA GLY A 120 6.06 -1.57 2.81
C GLY A 120 5.73 -0.11 3.09
N TYR A 121 6.51 0.52 3.97
CA TYR A 121 6.30 1.90 4.42
C TYR A 121 6.34 2.93 3.27
N PHE A 122 7.20 2.71 2.28
CA PHE A 122 7.34 3.56 1.09
C PHE A 122 6.71 2.92 -0.17
N ALA A 123 5.83 1.95 0.00
CA ALA A 123 5.17 1.33 -1.14
C ALA A 123 4.23 2.33 -1.82
N ALA A 124 4.33 2.40 -3.15
CA ALA A 124 3.31 3.09 -3.92
C ALA A 124 1.94 2.49 -3.64
N ASP A 125 0.93 3.32 -3.63
CA ASP A 125 -0.45 2.91 -3.37
C ASP A 125 -0.84 1.73 -4.26
N ALA A 126 -1.29 0.65 -3.66
CA ALA A 126 -1.70 -0.54 -4.41
C ALA A 126 -2.79 -0.22 -5.44
N GLU A 127 -3.68 0.73 -5.13
CA GLU A 127 -4.76 1.21 -6.00
C GLU A 127 -4.24 1.92 -7.26
N LEU A 128 -3.01 2.44 -7.25
CA LEU A 128 -2.34 3.06 -8.40
C LEU A 128 -1.64 2.04 -9.31
N GLN A 129 -1.69 0.74 -8.99
CA GLN A 129 -1.09 -0.32 -9.80
C GLN A 129 -2.12 -0.86 -10.82
N PRO A 130 -2.00 -0.57 -12.14
CA PRO A 130 -3.01 -1.00 -13.11
C PRO A 130 -3.17 -2.51 -13.24
N LEU A 131 -2.12 -3.26 -12.97
CA LEU A 131 -2.13 -4.72 -13.06
C LEU A 131 -2.21 -5.43 -11.70
N LEU A 132 -2.52 -4.69 -10.61
CA LEU A 132 -2.59 -5.25 -9.25
C LEU A 132 -3.44 -6.51 -9.19
N HIS A 133 -4.66 -6.48 -9.74
CA HIS A 133 -5.63 -7.58 -9.69
C HIS A 133 -5.09 -8.91 -10.24
N THR A 134 -4.02 -8.88 -11.06
CA THR A 134 -3.41 -10.09 -11.63
C THR A 134 -2.72 -10.98 -10.61
N TRP A 135 -2.55 -10.52 -9.34
CA TRP A 135 -2.00 -11.33 -8.27
C TRP A 135 -2.82 -12.62 -8.05
N SER A 136 -4.13 -12.51 -8.07
CA SER A 136 -5.01 -13.68 -7.86
C SER A 136 -4.96 -14.64 -9.05
N LEU A 137 -4.85 -14.11 -10.27
CA LEU A 137 -4.64 -14.92 -11.47
C LEU A 137 -3.31 -15.68 -11.39
N ALA A 138 -2.24 -15.05 -10.87
CA ALA A 138 -0.95 -15.72 -10.67
C ALA A 138 -1.08 -16.90 -9.69
N VAL A 139 -1.78 -16.73 -8.56
CA VAL A 139 -2.05 -17.80 -7.60
C VAL A 139 -2.86 -18.94 -8.25
N GLU A 140 -3.88 -18.63 -9.03
CA GLU A 140 -4.66 -19.62 -9.78
C GLU A 140 -3.77 -20.41 -10.77
N GLU A 141 -2.95 -19.72 -11.56
CA GLU A 141 -2.10 -20.38 -12.56
C GLU A 141 -1.00 -21.22 -11.90
N GLN A 142 -0.42 -20.77 -10.79
CA GLN A 142 0.51 -21.57 -9.99
C GLN A 142 -0.18 -22.86 -9.48
N PHE A 143 -1.41 -22.76 -9.01
CA PHE A 143 -2.20 -23.94 -8.66
C PHE A 143 -2.44 -24.85 -9.88
N TYR A 144 -2.73 -24.29 -11.06
CA TYR A 144 -2.94 -25.07 -12.27
C TYR A 144 -1.66 -25.76 -12.79
N VAL A 145 -0.48 -25.29 -12.40
CA VAL A 145 0.78 -25.98 -12.67
C VAL A 145 0.96 -27.16 -11.73
N VAL A 146 0.75 -26.96 -10.43
CA VAL A 146 1.04 -27.97 -9.39
C VAL A 146 -0.06 -29.03 -9.26
N PHE A 147 -1.32 -28.61 -9.28
CA PHE A 147 -2.45 -29.50 -8.97
C PHE A 147 -2.63 -30.67 -9.96
N PRO A 148 -2.52 -30.50 -11.30
CA PRO A 148 -2.58 -31.64 -12.23
C PRO A 148 -1.48 -32.67 -11.99
N LEU A 149 -0.29 -32.26 -11.54
CA LEU A 149 0.80 -33.16 -11.20
C LEU A 149 0.45 -34.00 -9.96
N ILE A 150 -0.14 -33.38 -8.95
CA ILE A 150 -0.67 -34.08 -7.76
C ILE A 150 -1.72 -35.10 -8.20
N MET A 151 -2.64 -34.72 -9.08
CA MET A 151 -3.70 -35.59 -9.58
C MET A 151 -3.12 -36.79 -10.34
N ILE A 152 -2.10 -36.58 -11.19
CA ILE A 152 -1.40 -37.65 -11.89
C ILE A 152 -0.66 -38.56 -10.90
N ALA A 153 0.09 -38.00 -9.96
CA ALA A 153 0.84 -38.79 -8.97
C ALA A 153 -0.07 -39.66 -8.10
N THR A 154 -1.27 -39.18 -7.84
CA THR A 154 -2.26 -39.87 -6.97
C THR A 154 -3.30 -40.70 -7.73
N HIS A 155 -3.24 -40.79 -9.06
CA HIS A 155 -4.32 -41.38 -9.89
C HIS A 155 -4.64 -42.83 -9.51
N ARG A 156 -3.62 -43.60 -9.03
CA ARG A 156 -3.77 -45.00 -8.61
C ARG A 156 -4.34 -45.14 -7.19
N MET A 157 -4.43 -44.03 -6.44
CA MET A 157 -4.97 -44.08 -5.08
C MET A 157 -6.50 -44.15 -5.09
N PRO A 158 -7.10 -44.90 -4.14
CA PRO A 158 -8.56 -44.86 -3.92
C PRO A 158 -9.07 -43.42 -3.71
N VAL A 159 -10.25 -43.10 -4.24
CA VAL A 159 -10.84 -41.76 -4.17
C VAL A 159 -10.88 -41.22 -2.74
N ARG A 160 -11.23 -42.05 -1.74
CA ARG A 160 -11.23 -41.66 -0.32
C ARG A 160 -9.87 -41.19 0.17
N ARG A 161 -8.78 -41.86 -0.23
CA ARG A 161 -7.40 -41.45 0.16
C ARG A 161 -6.97 -40.18 -0.55
N ARG A 162 -7.32 -40.00 -1.85
CA ARG A 162 -7.10 -38.74 -2.58
C ARG A 162 -7.81 -37.57 -1.89
N MET A 163 -9.10 -37.75 -1.54
CA MET A 163 -9.85 -36.73 -0.80
C MET A 163 -9.22 -36.44 0.56
N GLY A 164 -8.80 -37.49 1.30
CA GLY A 164 -8.11 -37.32 2.59
C GLY A 164 -6.81 -36.52 2.45
N LEU A 165 -6.01 -36.79 1.42
CA LEU A 165 -4.79 -36.02 1.13
C LEU A 165 -5.10 -34.55 0.82
N LEU A 166 -6.08 -34.29 -0.07
CA LEU A 166 -6.45 -32.92 -0.42
C LEU A 166 -7.02 -32.16 0.78
N LEU A 167 -7.80 -32.84 1.63
CA LEU A 167 -8.29 -32.25 2.87
C LEU A 167 -7.15 -31.93 3.84
N ALA A 168 -6.18 -32.83 4.01
CA ALA A 168 -5.02 -32.58 4.86
C ALA A 168 -4.20 -31.37 4.35
N LEU A 169 -3.97 -31.27 3.04
CA LEU A 169 -3.30 -30.12 2.43
C LEU A 169 -4.10 -28.81 2.63
N ALA A 170 -5.44 -28.86 2.52
CA ALA A 170 -6.29 -27.70 2.76
C ALA A 170 -6.22 -27.25 4.23
N VAL A 171 -6.26 -28.18 5.18
CA VAL A 171 -6.14 -27.87 6.62
C VAL A 171 -4.78 -27.26 6.93
N VAL A 172 -3.69 -27.81 6.40
CA VAL A 172 -2.34 -27.23 6.57
C VAL A 172 -2.25 -25.83 5.98
N SER A 173 -2.77 -25.61 4.78
CA SER A 173 -2.77 -24.29 4.13
C SER A 173 -3.59 -23.26 4.94
N LEU A 174 -4.76 -23.65 5.48
CA LEU A 174 -5.56 -22.78 6.34
C LEU A 174 -4.87 -22.47 7.66
N ALA A 175 -4.22 -23.45 8.27
CA ALA A 175 -3.44 -23.26 9.51
C ALA A 175 -2.26 -22.29 9.26
N LEU A 176 -1.57 -22.42 8.12
CA LEU A 176 -0.53 -21.49 7.71
C LEU A 176 -1.09 -20.09 7.46
N ALA A 177 -2.27 -19.94 6.84
CA ALA A 177 -2.92 -18.65 6.66
C ALA A 177 -3.20 -17.97 7.99
N GLN A 178 -3.79 -18.71 8.95
CA GLN A 178 -4.08 -18.19 10.30
C GLN A 178 -2.82 -17.81 11.07
N TRP A 179 -1.76 -18.58 10.93
CA TRP A 179 -0.48 -18.29 11.58
C TRP A 179 0.23 -17.08 10.95
N THR A 180 0.26 -17.02 9.62
CA THR A 180 0.96 -15.97 8.86
C THR A 180 0.28 -14.61 9.01
N VAL A 181 -1.07 -14.56 9.03
CA VAL A 181 -1.81 -13.29 9.13
C VAL A 181 -1.48 -12.51 10.41
N ALA A 182 -1.14 -13.21 11.48
CA ALA A 182 -0.76 -12.58 12.75
C ALA A 182 0.66 -11.95 12.70
N GLN A 183 1.50 -12.34 11.74
CA GLN A 183 2.88 -11.88 11.62
C GLN A 183 3.07 -10.95 10.43
N ASP A 184 2.48 -11.29 9.29
CA ASP A 184 2.56 -10.55 8.04
C ASP A 184 1.27 -10.75 7.23
N THR A 185 0.36 -9.79 7.34
CA THR A 185 -0.93 -9.79 6.64
C THR A 185 -0.74 -9.80 5.12
N SER A 186 0.30 -9.12 4.60
CA SER A 186 0.58 -9.07 3.17
C SER A 186 1.07 -10.42 2.65
N ALA A 187 1.96 -11.09 3.37
CA ALA A 187 2.38 -12.46 3.03
C ALA A 187 1.18 -13.42 3.02
N ALA A 188 0.31 -13.34 4.04
CA ALA A 188 -0.91 -14.15 4.10
C ALA A 188 -1.82 -13.91 2.90
N PHE A 189 -1.94 -12.67 2.43
CA PHE A 189 -2.83 -12.28 1.34
C PHE A 189 -2.32 -12.71 -0.04
N TYR A 190 -1.04 -12.49 -0.35
CA TYR A 190 -0.49 -12.68 -1.70
C TYR A 190 0.13 -14.06 -1.97
N LEU A 191 0.58 -14.79 -0.94
CA LEU A 191 1.35 -16.01 -1.18
C LEU A 191 0.45 -17.25 -1.36
N PRO A 192 0.79 -18.16 -2.29
CA PRO A 192 -0.10 -19.25 -2.69
C PRO A 192 -0.31 -20.31 -1.61
N HIS A 193 0.66 -20.52 -0.71
CA HIS A 193 0.56 -21.55 0.34
C HIS A 193 -0.49 -21.21 1.42
N THR A 194 -0.81 -19.95 1.60
CA THR A 194 -1.85 -19.47 2.51
C THR A 194 -3.24 -19.42 1.88
N ARG A 195 -3.31 -19.49 0.54
CA ARG A 195 -4.54 -19.40 -0.26
C ARG A 195 -4.96 -20.72 -0.91
N ALA A 196 -4.06 -21.71 -0.97
CA ALA A 196 -4.31 -22.99 -1.66
C ALA A 196 -5.53 -23.76 -1.11
N TRP A 197 -5.86 -23.61 0.16
CA TRP A 197 -7.01 -24.28 0.81
C TRP A 197 -8.36 -23.91 0.17
N GLU A 198 -8.52 -22.71 -0.35
CA GLU A 198 -9.72 -22.23 -1.02
C GLU A 198 -9.94 -22.99 -2.33
N LEU A 199 -8.88 -23.10 -3.15
CA LEU A 199 -8.90 -23.91 -4.39
C LEU A 199 -9.10 -25.39 -4.09
N LEU A 200 -8.44 -25.91 -3.05
CA LEU A 200 -8.59 -27.31 -2.61
C LEU A 200 -9.99 -27.60 -2.08
N THR A 201 -10.67 -26.63 -1.43
CA THR A 201 -12.07 -26.76 -1.04
C THR A 201 -12.98 -26.94 -2.25
N GLY A 202 -12.77 -26.18 -3.31
CA GLY A 202 -13.44 -26.36 -4.58
C GLY A 202 -13.15 -27.74 -5.22
N SER A 203 -11.89 -28.17 -5.13
CA SER A 203 -11.48 -29.50 -5.61
C SER A 203 -12.18 -30.64 -4.88
N LEU A 204 -12.32 -30.55 -3.57
CA LEU A 204 -13.06 -31.50 -2.75
C LEU A 204 -14.54 -31.56 -3.13
N ALA A 205 -15.17 -30.41 -3.42
CA ALA A 205 -16.54 -30.35 -3.93
C ALA A 205 -16.68 -31.11 -5.28
N ALA A 206 -15.70 -30.98 -6.16
CA ALA A 206 -15.71 -31.70 -7.45
C ALA A 206 -15.63 -33.21 -7.25
N PHE A 207 -14.77 -33.69 -6.35
CA PHE A 207 -14.71 -35.13 -6.00
C PHE A 207 -16.04 -35.62 -5.41
N TRP A 208 -16.64 -34.82 -4.51
CA TRP A 208 -17.90 -35.19 -3.86
C TRP A 208 -19.03 -35.32 -4.85
N LEU A 209 -19.12 -34.41 -5.83
CA LEU A 209 -20.18 -34.40 -6.86
C LEU A 209 -19.91 -35.38 -8.01
N ALA A 210 -18.69 -35.89 -8.15
CA ALA A 210 -18.31 -36.75 -9.28
C ALA A 210 -19.06 -38.10 -9.31
N ASP A 211 -19.37 -38.66 -8.16
CA ASP A 211 -19.98 -39.97 -8.01
C ASP A 211 -21.38 -39.93 -7.35
N ARG A 212 -21.87 -38.74 -7.04
CA ARG A 212 -23.15 -38.56 -6.35
C ARG A 212 -24.08 -37.63 -7.13
N ARG A 213 -25.30 -38.04 -7.36
CA ARG A 213 -26.39 -37.11 -7.76
C ARG A 213 -26.88 -36.42 -6.49
N GLN A 214 -26.29 -35.25 -6.20
CA GLN A 214 -26.70 -34.40 -5.09
C GLN A 214 -28.11 -33.84 -5.40
N LYS A 215 -29.05 -33.99 -4.45
CA LYS A 215 -30.32 -33.27 -4.51
C LYS A 215 -30.11 -31.84 -4.05
N GLY A 216 -30.80 -30.89 -4.68
CA GLY A 216 -30.83 -29.50 -4.25
C GLY A 216 -31.36 -29.39 -2.82
N HIS A 217 -30.81 -28.46 -2.05
CA HIS A 217 -31.29 -28.16 -0.70
C HIS A 217 -31.42 -26.65 -0.52
N GLU A 218 -32.65 -26.17 -0.51
CA GLU A 218 -32.97 -24.74 -0.51
C GLU A 218 -32.29 -23.96 0.62
N THR A 219 -32.48 -24.42 1.86
CA THR A 219 -31.92 -23.72 3.03
C THR A 219 -30.40 -23.64 3.01
N LEU A 220 -29.69 -24.73 2.62
CA LEU A 220 -28.23 -24.73 2.56
C LEU A 220 -27.71 -23.85 1.45
N ALA A 221 -28.40 -23.82 0.29
CA ALA A 221 -28.04 -22.93 -0.80
C ALA A 221 -28.26 -21.45 -0.42
N ALA A 222 -29.38 -21.14 0.25
CA ALA A 222 -29.69 -19.79 0.74
C ALA A 222 -28.72 -19.33 1.82
N LEU A 223 -28.38 -20.19 2.79
CA LEU A 223 -27.36 -19.91 3.80
C LEU A 223 -25.99 -19.63 3.15
N GLY A 224 -25.63 -20.39 2.10
CA GLY A 224 -24.40 -20.14 1.35
C GLY A 224 -24.37 -18.76 0.72
N LEU A 225 -25.45 -18.34 0.06
CA LEU A 225 -25.56 -17.02 -0.55
C LEU A 225 -25.57 -15.90 0.51
N ALA A 226 -26.26 -16.12 1.63
CA ALA A 226 -26.32 -15.19 2.75
C ALA A 226 -24.93 -15.00 3.41
N ALA A 227 -24.15 -16.08 3.58
CA ALA A 227 -22.78 -16.01 4.09
C ALA A 227 -21.86 -15.17 3.20
N ILE A 228 -22.00 -15.32 1.87
CA ILE A 228 -21.26 -14.49 0.91
C ILE A 228 -21.68 -13.02 1.06
N ALA A 229 -22.97 -12.73 1.05
CA ALA A 229 -23.49 -11.37 1.17
C ALA A 229 -23.06 -10.71 2.50
N PHE A 230 -23.11 -11.48 3.60
CA PHE A 230 -22.62 -11.04 4.91
C PHE A 230 -21.13 -10.62 4.84
N SER A 231 -20.28 -11.46 4.26
CA SER A 231 -18.85 -11.16 4.16
C SER A 231 -18.59 -9.89 3.33
N VAL A 232 -19.34 -9.67 2.25
CA VAL A 232 -19.20 -8.47 1.39
C VAL A 232 -19.55 -7.19 2.16
N VAL A 233 -20.58 -7.23 3.02
CA VAL A 233 -21.08 -6.03 3.70
C VAL A 233 -20.39 -5.80 5.04
N ALA A 234 -20.08 -6.88 5.79
CA ALA A 234 -19.60 -6.78 7.17
C ALA A 234 -18.06 -6.72 7.29
N TYR A 235 -17.32 -7.18 6.28
CA TYR A 235 -15.87 -7.12 6.32
C TYR A 235 -15.35 -5.80 5.76
N ASP A 236 -14.17 -5.41 6.22
CA ASP A 236 -13.48 -4.19 5.85
C ASP A 236 -11.95 -4.37 5.84
N GLY A 237 -11.21 -3.27 5.71
CA GLY A 237 -9.75 -3.27 5.72
C GLY A 237 -9.12 -3.61 7.08
N ALA A 238 -9.88 -3.54 8.17
CA ALA A 238 -9.43 -3.92 9.53
C ALA A 238 -9.61 -5.41 9.81
N THR A 239 -10.40 -6.10 9.01
CA THR A 239 -10.64 -7.55 9.15
C THR A 239 -9.32 -8.31 8.89
N PRO A 240 -8.80 -9.14 9.83
CA PRO A 240 -7.58 -9.93 9.63
C PRO A 240 -7.78 -10.98 8.53
N PHE A 241 -7.35 -10.68 7.31
CA PHE A 241 -7.65 -11.49 6.14
C PHE A 241 -6.39 -11.80 5.30
N PRO A 242 -6.25 -13.02 4.71
CA PRO A 242 -7.07 -14.21 4.92
C PRO A 242 -6.75 -14.91 6.26
N SER A 243 -7.80 -15.39 6.91
CA SER A 243 -7.70 -16.12 8.18
C SER A 243 -8.92 -17.02 8.32
N PHE A 244 -9.32 -17.38 9.54
CA PHE A 244 -10.62 -18.03 9.76
C PHE A 244 -11.82 -17.19 9.28
N TYR A 245 -11.68 -15.88 9.13
CA TYR A 245 -12.73 -15.06 8.51
C TYR A 245 -13.01 -15.46 7.05
N ALA A 246 -12.00 -15.92 6.30
CA ALA A 246 -12.18 -16.40 4.93
C ALA A 246 -13.01 -17.69 4.83
N LEU A 247 -13.18 -18.44 5.94
CA LEU A 247 -14.08 -19.60 5.97
C LEU A 247 -15.53 -19.24 5.63
N VAL A 248 -16.00 -18.05 6.02
CA VAL A 248 -17.41 -17.65 5.81
C VAL A 248 -17.73 -17.56 4.30
N PRO A 249 -17.03 -16.77 3.47
CA PRO A 249 -17.31 -16.71 2.04
C PRO A 249 -16.96 -18.02 1.31
N VAL A 250 -15.91 -18.74 1.72
CA VAL A 250 -15.49 -20.01 1.10
C VAL A 250 -16.52 -21.13 1.36
N ILE A 251 -17.01 -21.28 2.60
CA ILE A 251 -18.08 -22.23 2.93
C ILE A 251 -19.37 -21.78 2.22
N GLY A 252 -19.64 -20.47 2.16
CA GLY A 252 -20.75 -19.94 1.40
C GLY A 252 -20.73 -20.39 -0.07
N ALA A 253 -19.60 -20.22 -0.75
CA ALA A 253 -19.41 -20.68 -2.13
C ALA A 253 -19.55 -22.21 -2.25
N LEU A 254 -18.97 -22.96 -1.31
CA LEU A 254 -19.07 -24.41 -1.26
C LEU A 254 -20.53 -24.87 -1.15
N LEU A 255 -21.30 -24.27 -0.25
CA LEU A 255 -22.74 -24.61 -0.07
C LEU A 255 -23.54 -24.31 -1.33
N VAL A 256 -23.29 -23.18 -2.00
CA VAL A 256 -23.93 -22.87 -3.29
C VAL A 256 -23.56 -23.90 -4.33
N ILE A 257 -22.28 -24.25 -4.50
CA ILE A 257 -21.82 -25.26 -5.48
C ILE A 257 -22.45 -26.62 -5.24
N LEU A 258 -22.59 -27.04 -3.97
CA LEU A 258 -23.11 -28.35 -3.63
C LEU A 258 -24.65 -28.40 -3.70
N PHE A 259 -25.37 -27.38 -3.25
CA PHE A 259 -26.78 -27.45 -2.97
C PHE A 259 -27.67 -26.57 -3.84
N ALA A 260 -27.14 -25.55 -4.54
CA ALA A 260 -27.91 -24.79 -5.52
C ALA A 260 -28.04 -25.59 -6.83
N GLN A 261 -28.85 -26.65 -6.77
CA GLN A 261 -29.13 -27.53 -7.90
C GLN A 261 -30.46 -27.13 -8.59
N PRO A 262 -30.71 -27.56 -9.83
CA PRO A 262 -31.97 -27.28 -10.52
C PRO A 262 -33.19 -27.61 -9.65
N GLY A 263 -34.09 -26.64 -9.55
CA GLY A 263 -35.30 -26.72 -8.69
C GLY A 263 -35.24 -25.80 -7.47
N THR A 264 -34.07 -25.41 -6.98
CA THR A 264 -33.96 -24.45 -5.88
C THR A 264 -34.13 -23.00 -6.34
N ALA A 265 -34.63 -22.11 -5.48
CA ALA A 265 -34.77 -20.68 -5.75
C ALA A 265 -33.43 -20.02 -6.02
N VAL A 266 -32.39 -20.40 -5.23
CA VAL A 266 -31.03 -19.90 -5.44
C VAL A 266 -30.50 -20.29 -6.82
N ALA A 267 -30.68 -21.54 -7.25
CA ALA A 267 -30.27 -21.93 -8.61
C ALA A 267 -31.07 -21.17 -9.68
N ARG A 268 -32.36 -20.91 -9.49
CA ARG A 268 -33.16 -20.10 -10.43
C ARG A 268 -32.65 -18.67 -10.50
N LEU A 269 -32.35 -18.04 -9.36
CA LEU A 269 -31.77 -16.70 -9.27
C LEU A 269 -30.42 -16.61 -10.02
N LEU A 270 -29.50 -17.50 -9.69
CA LEU A 270 -28.16 -17.52 -10.30
C LEU A 270 -28.19 -17.89 -11.80
N SER A 271 -29.21 -18.65 -12.24
CA SER A 271 -29.39 -19.01 -13.67
C SER A 271 -30.16 -17.97 -14.49
N MET A 272 -30.52 -16.82 -13.92
CA MET A 272 -31.11 -15.71 -14.68
C MET A 272 -30.18 -15.25 -15.79
N LYS A 273 -30.72 -14.85 -16.96
CA LYS A 273 -29.92 -14.42 -18.11
C LYS A 273 -28.92 -13.30 -17.81
N VAL A 274 -29.30 -12.37 -16.93
CA VAL A 274 -28.41 -11.28 -16.51
C VAL A 274 -27.24 -11.83 -15.71
N MET A 275 -27.50 -12.70 -14.72
CA MET A 275 -26.48 -13.31 -13.87
C MET A 275 -25.51 -14.17 -14.70
N THR A 276 -26.05 -15.05 -15.53
CA THR A 276 -25.21 -15.89 -16.40
C THR A 276 -24.47 -15.08 -17.45
N GLY A 277 -25.09 -14.03 -18.00
CA GLY A 277 -24.46 -13.14 -18.97
C GLY A 277 -23.24 -12.42 -18.42
N ILE A 278 -23.34 -11.81 -17.24
CA ILE A 278 -22.22 -11.18 -16.54
C ILE A 278 -21.16 -12.23 -16.17
N GLY A 279 -21.57 -13.39 -15.67
CA GLY A 279 -20.67 -14.49 -15.34
C GLY A 279 -19.85 -15.02 -16.51
N LEU A 280 -20.42 -15.03 -17.71
CA LEU A 280 -19.71 -15.44 -18.93
C LEU A 280 -18.61 -14.46 -19.33
N ILE A 281 -18.78 -13.16 -19.11
CA ILE A 281 -17.79 -12.12 -19.39
C ILE A 281 -16.91 -11.80 -18.16
N SER A 282 -17.12 -12.45 -17.01
CA SER A 282 -16.52 -12.09 -15.72
C SER A 282 -14.99 -12.08 -15.76
N TYR A 283 -14.34 -12.93 -16.56
CA TYR A 283 -12.88 -12.91 -16.70
C TYR A 283 -12.41 -11.63 -17.40
N SER A 284 -12.97 -11.29 -18.55
CA SER A 284 -12.65 -10.03 -19.24
C SER A 284 -13.02 -8.82 -18.37
N LEU A 285 -14.15 -8.88 -17.64
CA LEU A 285 -14.59 -7.81 -16.74
C LEU A 285 -13.58 -7.61 -15.57
N TYR A 286 -13.10 -8.72 -15.00
CA TYR A 286 -12.04 -8.70 -13.98
C TYR A 286 -10.72 -8.14 -14.53
N LEU A 287 -10.37 -8.38 -15.78
CA LEU A 287 -9.14 -7.84 -16.36
C LEU A 287 -9.24 -6.34 -16.66
N TRP A 288 -10.39 -5.81 -17.08
CA TRP A 288 -10.53 -4.42 -17.48
C TRP A 288 -10.75 -3.44 -16.32
N HIS A 289 -11.41 -3.87 -15.22
CA HIS A 289 -11.83 -2.92 -14.19
C HIS A 289 -10.67 -2.18 -13.52
N GLN A 290 -9.65 -2.90 -13.06
CA GLN A 290 -8.55 -2.32 -12.28
C GLN A 290 -7.71 -1.33 -13.10
N PRO A 291 -7.28 -1.63 -14.35
CA PRO A 291 -6.58 -0.65 -15.17
C PRO A 291 -7.36 0.65 -15.35
N ILE A 292 -8.66 0.56 -15.62
CA ILE A 292 -9.50 1.74 -15.83
C ILE A 292 -9.56 2.61 -14.58
N LEU A 293 -9.77 2.00 -13.41
CA LEU A 293 -9.84 2.69 -12.12
C LEU A 293 -8.47 3.25 -11.72
N ALA A 294 -7.40 2.47 -11.89
CA ALA A 294 -6.05 2.89 -11.55
C ALA A 294 -5.57 4.08 -12.41
N PHE A 295 -5.79 4.03 -13.73
CA PHE A 295 -5.42 5.17 -14.59
C PHE A 295 -6.24 6.42 -14.31
N ALA A 296 -7.50 6.29 -13.90
CA ALA A 296 -8.28 7.43 -13.45
C ALA A 296 -7.68 8.09 -12.21
N ARG A 297 -7.25 7.28 -11.21
CA ARG A 297 -6.54 7.79 -10.03
C ARG A 297 -5.18 8.39 -10.37
N ILE A 298 -4.41 7.72 -11.23
CA ILE A 298 -3.10 8.22 -11.69
C ILE A 298 -3.21 9.57 -12.40
N HIS A 299 -4.24 9.76 -13.22
CA HIS A 299 -4.44 11.01 -13.96
C HIS A 299 -4.96 12.15 -13.08
N SER A 300 -5.74 11.83 -12.04
CA SER A 300 -6.34 12.82 -11.16
C SER A 300 -5.35 13.30 -10.11
N LEU A 301 -5.37 14.62 -9.81
CA LEU A 301 -4.60 15.20 -8.69
C LEU A 301 -5.26 14.89 -7.34
N THR A 302 -6.55 14.59 -7.36
CA THR A 302 -7.37 14.26 -6.18
C THR A 302 -8.08 12.93 -6.40
N GLU A 303 -8.51 12.26 -5.32
CA GLU A 303 -9.28 11.02 -5.47
C GLU A 303 -10.55 11.27 -6.32
N PRO A 304 -10.77 10.50 -7.40
CA PRO A 304 -11.93 10.69 -8.26
C PRO A 304 -13.24 10.51 -7.50
N SER A 305 -14.26 11.29 -7.85
CA SER A 305 -15.56 11.19 -7.19
C SER A 305 -16.16 9.78 -7.31
N ARG A 306 -16.95 9.36 -6.32
CA ARG A 306 -17.66 8.07 -6.35
C ARG A 306 -18.52 7.89 -7.61
N GLY A 307 -19.13 8.99 -8.10
CA GLY A 307 -19.90 9.00 -9.33
C GLY A 307 -19.04 8.69 -10.56
N THR A 308 -17.85 9.30 -10.63
CA THR A 308 -16.85 9.03 -11.66
C THR A 308 -16.41 7.57 -11.63
N MET A 309 -16.04 7.07 -10.44
CA MET A 309 -15.60 5.68 -10.29
C MET A 309 -16.69 4.67 -10.65
N LEU A 310 -17.95 4.92 -10.28
CA LEU A 310 -19.08 4.09 -10.71
C LEU A 310 -19.28 4.14 -12.24
N GLY A 311 -19.16 5.32 -12.84
CA GLY A 311 -19.22 5.46 -14.30
C GLY A 311 -18.13 4.64 -15.01
N LEU A 312 -16.91 4.60 -14.45
CA LEU A 312 -15.79 3.81 -14.97
C LEU A 312 -16.00 2.30 -14.77
N VAL A 313 -16.60 1.88 -13.66
CA VAL A 313 -17.05 0.49 -13.49
C VAL A 313 -18.06 0.13 -14.56
N LEU A 314 -19.06 0.98 -14.83
CA LEU A 314 -20.04 0.73 -15.89
C LEU A 314 -19.37 0.68 -17.28
N LEU A 315 -18.36 1.50 -17.55
CA LEU A 315 -17.56 1.46 -18.79
C LEU A 315 -16.80 0.14 -18.96
N SER A 316 -16.42 -0.51 -17.88
CA SER A 316 -15.73 -1.81 -17.97
C SER A 316 -16.58 -2.92 -18.58
N PHE A 317 -17.92 -2.85 -18.50
CA PHE A 317 -18.82 -3.86 -19.06
C PHE A 317 -18.80 -3.96 -20.60
N PRO A 318 -19.00 -2.86 -21.37
CA PRO A 318 -18.89 -2.93 -22.82
C PRO A 318 -17.47 -3.33 -23.26
N LEU A 319 -16.42 -2.87 -22.61
CA LEU A 319 -15.04 -3.27 -22.93
C LEU A 319 -14.82 -4.77 -22.66
N ALA A 320 -15.32 -5.28 -21.55
CA ALA A 320 -15.29 -6.70 -21.24
C ALA A 320 -16.08 -7.54 -22.24
N TYR A 321 -17.27 -7.08 -22.66
CA TYR A 321 -18.06 -7.76 -23.68
C TYR A 321 -17.34 -7.80 -25.03
N LEU A 322 -16.75 -6.68 -25.47
CA LEU A 322 -16.00 -6.62 -26.74
C LEU A 322 -14.76 -7.53 -26.65
N SER A 323 -14.01 -7.49 -25.55
CA SER A 323 -12.87 -8.37 -25.32
C SER A 323 -13.28 -9.84 -25.33
N TRP A 324 -14.35 -10.21 -24.62
CA TRP A 324 -14.88 -11.55 -24.60
C TRP A 324 -15.34 -12.01 -25.99
N ARG A 325 -16.11 -11.17 -26.72
CA ARG A 325 -16.71 -11.52 -28.03
C ARG A 325 -15.66 -11.63 -29.13
N PHE A 326 -14.72 -10.69 -29.19
CA PHE A 326 -13.82 -10.56 -30.34
C PHE A 326 -12.40 -11.07 -30.08
N ILE A 327 -12.00 -11.21 -28.81
CA ILE A 327 -10.66 -11.69 -28.46
C ILE A 327 -10.74 -13.08 -27.82
N GLU A 328 -11.49 -13.25 -26.72
CA GLU A 328 -11.52 -14.51 -25.96
C GLU A 328 -12.20 -15.64 -26.77
N GLN A 329 -13.41 -15.42 -27.31
CA GLN A 329 -14.19 -16.44 -27.97
C GLN A 329 -13.52 -17.05 -29.24
N PRO A 330 -12.92 -16.26 -30.15
CA PRO A 330 -12.25 -16.81 -31.33
C PRO A 330 -11.08 -17.75 -30.98
N PHE A 331 -10.34 -17.46 -29.93
CA PHE A 331 -9.24 -18.31 -29.50
C PHE A 331 -9.72 -19.59 -28.81
N ARG A 332 -10.84 -19.54 -28.10
CA ARG A 332 -11.47 -20.71 -27.47
C ARG A 332 -12.07 -21.68 -28.47
N SER A 333 -12.74 -21.18 -29.53
CA SER A 333 -13.42 -22.00 -30.52
C SER A 333 -12.47 -22.78 -31.47
N ARG A 334 -11.28 -22.25 -31.76
CA ARG A 334 -10.27 -22.87 -32.62
C ARG A 334 -9.59 -24.10 -31.99
N ALA A 335 -9.77 -24.38 -30.70
CA ALA A 335 -9.21 -25.55 -30.02
C ALA A 335 -9.78 -26.90 -30.53
N ALA A 336 -10.81 -26.90 -31.34
CA ALA A 336 -11.51 -28.13 -31.76
C ALA A 336 -11.07 -28.69 -33.12
N THR A 337 -10.26 -27.98 -33.93
CA THR A 337 -10.24 -28.30 -35.36
C THR A 337 -8.94 -28.83 -35.97
N THR A 338 -7.74 -28.74 -35.38
CA THR A 338 -6.57 -29.43 -35.95
C THR A 338 -5.40 -29.67 -35.02
N ARG A 339 -4.80 -30.86 -35.06
CA ARG A 339 -3.62 -31.29 -34.30
C ARG A 339 -2.34 -30.45 -34.58
N ARG A 340 -2.28 -29.73 -35.71
CA ARG A 340 -1.20 -28.83 -36.12
C ARG A 340 -1.31 -27.43 -35.50
N SER A 341 -2.46 -27.06 -34.97
CA SER A 341 -2.76 -25.73 -34.43
C SER A 341 -2.24 -25.50 -32.98
N GLY A 342 -1.95 -26.55 -32.23
CA GLY A 342 -1.54 -26.44 -30.82
C GLY A 342 -0.14 -25.82 -30.63
N SER A 343 0.85 -26.31 -31.39
CA SER A 343 2.22 -25.79 -31.30
C SER A 343 2.34 -24.36 -31.81
N SER A 344 1.53 -23.95 -32.79
CA SER A 344 1.52 -22.57 -33.28
C SER A 344 0.91 -21.59 -32.26
N ALA A 345 -0.12 -21.99 -31.52
CA ALA A 345 -0.74 -21.12 -30.51
C ALA A 345 0.20 -20.90 -29.32
N LEU A 346 0.87 -21.95 -28.85
CA LEU A 346 1.89 -21.83 -27.80
C LEU A 346 3.07 -20.97 -28.26
N GLY A 347 3.53 -21.13 -29.51
CA GLY A 347 4.60 -20.34 -30.10
C GLY A 347 4.22 -18.84 -30.19
N VAL A 348 3.02 -18.52 -30.68
CA VAL A 348 2.53 -17.13 -30.73
C VAL A 348 2.41 -16.53 -29.33
N THR A 349 1.89 -17.30 -28.37
CA THR A 349 1.79 -16.83 -26.97
C THR A 349 3.16 -16.58 -26.37
N ALA A 350 4.13 -17.48 -26.59
CA ALA A 350 5.50 -17.31 -26.10
C ALA A 350 6.18 -16.09 -26.74
N ALA A 351 6.00 -15.86 -28.05
CA ALA A 351 6.54 -14.68 -28.73
C ALA A 351 5.90 -13.39 -28.22
N SER A 352 4.57 -13.39 -28.00
CA SER A 352 3.89 -12.23 -27.41
C SER A 352 4.36 -11.94 -25.97
N ALA A 353 4.53 -12.99 -25.17
CA ALA A 353 5.07 -12.86 -23.82
C ALA A 353 6.49 -12.30 -23.82
N ALA A 354 7.36 -12.81 -24.71
CA ALA A 354 8.73 -12.31 -24.87
C ALA A 354 8.76 -10.84 -25.27
N CYS A 355 7.86 -10.40 -26.16
CA CYS A 355 7.74 -8.99 -26.54
C CYS A 355 7.31 -8.10 -25.36
N VAL A 356 6.29 -8.51 -24.61
CA VAL A 356 5.83 -7.75 -23.42
C VAL A 356 6.89 -7.73 -22.32
N ILE A 357 7.59 -8.84 -22.11
CA ILE A 357 8.73 -8.92 -21.17
C ILE A 357 9.84 -7.95 -21.61
N ALA A 358 10.19 -7.94 -22.90
CA ALA A 358 11.21 -7.02 -23.42
C ALA A 358 10.83 -5.55 -23.22
N MET A 359 9.57 -5.18 -23.46
CA MET A 359 9.06 -3.82 -23.18
C MET A 359 9.13 -3.50 -21.68
N GLY A 360 8.74 -4.43 -20.81
CA GLY A 360 8.82 -4.23 -19.36
C GLY A 360 10.26 -4.08 -18.86
N LEU A 361 11.20 -4.89 -19.35
CA LEU A 361 12.62 -4.79 -19.02
C LEU A 361 13.23 -3.49 -19.55
N PHE A 362 12.83 -3.06 -20.74
CA PHE A 362 13.29 -1.79 -21.31
C PHE A 362 12.83 -0.61 -20.45
N ALA A 363 11.56 -0.58 -20.03
CA ALA A 363 11.05 0.46 -19.13
C ALA A 363 11.81 0.50 -17.79
N GLN A 364 12.20 -0.67 -17.25
CA GLN A 364 12.99 -0.74 -16.01
C GLN A 364 14.44 -0.25 -16.22
N ARG A 365 15.11 -0.71 -17.29
CA ARG A 365 16.51 -0.38 -17.57
C ARG A 365 16.71 1.12 -17.83
N ASP A 366 15.74 1.76 -18.47
CA ASP A 366 15.78 3.18 -18.82
C ASP A 366 15.07 4.07 -17.78
N ASN A 367 15.14 3.69 -16.51
CA ASN A 367 14.58 4.45 -15.38
C ASN A 367 13.14 4.95 -15.61
N GLY A 368 12.27 4.07 -16.13
CA GLY A 368 10.87 4.40 -16.39
C GLY A 368 10.66 5.28 -17.61
N LEU A 369 11.57 5.21 -18.57
CA LEU A 369 11.52 6.00 -19.81
C LEU A 369 11.46 7.51 -19.51
N ALA A 370 12.35 7.98 -18.65
CA ALA A 370 12.36 9.35 -18.16
C ALA A 370 12.42 10.39 -19.31
N PHE A 371 13.03 10.06 -20.43
CA PHE A 371 13.12 10.94 -21.62
C PHE A 371 11.77 11.40 -22.20
N ARG A 372 10.67 10.68 -21.89
CA ARG A 372 9.31 11.05 -22.35
C ARG A 372 8.65 12.15 -21.52
N VAL A 373 9.23 12.44 -20.35
CA VAL A 373 8.66 13.39 -19.37
C VAL A 373 9.39 14.73 -19.53
N PRO A 374 8.70 15.89 -19.51
CA PRO A 374 9.34 17.20 -19.56
C PRO A 374 10.44 17.35 -18.51
N GLU A 375 11.52 18.08 -18.85
CA GLU A 375 12.69 18.27 -17.98
C GLU A 375 12.29 18.79 -16.59
N GLY A 376 11.43 19.81 -16.52
CA GLY A 376 10.97 20.33 -15.24
C GLY A 376 10.17 19.33 -14.38
N ALA A 377 9.48 18.36 -15.00
CA ALA A 377 8.85 17.29 -14.24
C ALA A 377 9.88 16.26 -13.75
N GLN A 378 10.96 16.01 -14.50
CA GLN A 378 12.08 15.18 -14.04
C GLN A 378 12.79 15.81 -12.84
N ASP A 379 13.03 17.13 -12.90
CA ASP A 379 13.64 17.88 -11.79
C ASP A 379 12.79 17.81 -10.51
N ALA A 380 11.47 17.96 -10.65
CA ALA A 380 10.55 17.81 -9.51
C ALA A 380 10.62 16.41 -8.87
N ILE A 381 10.62 15.36 -9.69
CA ILE A 381 10.74 13.98 -9.21
C ILE A 381 12.10 13.76 -8.52
N LEU A 382 13.16 14.30 -9.09
CA LEU A 382 14.51 14.19 -8.54
C LEU A 382 14.61 14.87 -7.17
N ALA A 383 13.94 16.01 -6.99
CA ALA A 383 13.88 16.70 -5.70
C ALA A 383 13.29 15.80 -4.58
N GLY A 384 12.26 15.00 -4.88
CA GLY A 384 11.71 14.04 -3.94
C GLY A 384 12.59 12.82 -3.66
N LYS A 385 13.54 12.51 -4.55
CA LYS A 385 14.44 11.35 -4.40
C LYS A 385 15.80 11.72 -3.82
N THR A 386 16.18 12.98 -3.89
CA THR A 386 17.47 13.46 -3.40
C THR A 386 17.40 13.61 -1.88
N LEU A 387 17.65 12.50 -1.20
CA LEU A 387 17.77 12.50 0.27
C LEU A 387 19.12 13.09 0.66
N ASP A 388 19.11 13.96 1.67
CA ASP A 388 20.35 14.40 2.31
C ASP A 388 21.09 13.20 2.91
N PRO A 389 22.42 13.06 2.75
CA PRO A 389 23.18 11.97 3.35
C PRO A 389 22.97 11.82 4.86
N ALA A 390 22.78 12.93 5.60
CA ALA A 390 22.49 12.87 7.02
C ALA A 390 21.13 12.21 7.31
N MET A 391 20.13 12.38 6.45
CA MET A 391 18.86 11.67 6.60
C MET A 391 19.02 10.15 6.48
N THR A 392 19.99 9.67 5.70
CA THR A 392 20.24 8.22 5.58
C THR A 392 21.13 7.65 6.66
N HIS A 393 22.03 8.46 7.25
CA HIS A 393 22.98 8.01 8.25
C HIS A 393 22.53 8.27 9.69
N CYS A 394 21.73 9.33 9.92
CA CYS A 394 21.33 9.78 11.26
C CYS A 394 19.88 9.44 11.59
N LEU A 395 19.14 8.84 10.65
CA LEU A 395 17.82 8.28 10.85
C LEU A 395 17.91 6.75 10.90
N PHE A 396 17.62 6.16 12.06
CA PHE A 396 17.65 4.72 12.29
C PHE A 396 16.29 4.10 11.93
N ASP A 397 16.32 2.96 11.25
CA ASP A 397 15.11 2.18 10.89
C ASP A 397 15.16 0.73 11.40
N LYS A 398 16.37 0.23 11.70
CA LYS A 398 16.61 -1.11 12.23
C LYS A 398 17.10 -1.03 13.66
N GLY A 399 16.51 -1.83 14.55
CA GLY A 399 16.71 -1.78 15.98
C GLY A 399 18.14 -2.03 16.44
N GLU A 400 18.98 -1.03 16.34
CA GLU A 400 20.26 -0.99 17.02
C GLU A 400 20.02 -0.54 18.46
N ALA A 401 20.00 -1.51 19.37
CA ALA A 401 19.71 -1.31 20.79
C ALA A 401 20.87 -0.63 21.55
N SER A 402 22.01 -0.35 20.92
CA SER A 402 23.13 0.32 21.56
C SER A 402 23.91 1.20 20.58
N LEU A 403 23.93 2.48 20.85
CA LEU A 403 24.80 3.44 20.19
C LEU A 403 26.01 3.69 21.10
N PRO A 404 27.13 2.96 20.94
CA PRO A 404 28.27 3.09 21.84
C PRO A 404 29.07 4.39 21.65
N HIS A 405 28.97 5.02 20.45
CA HIS A 405 29.76 6.22 20.11
C HIS A 405 29.01 7.15 19.19
N PRO A 406 29.30 8.49 19.19
CA PRO A 406 28.78 9.43 18.22
C PRO A 406 29.16 9.00 16.80
N ILE A 407 28.18 8.95 15.91
CA ILE A 407 28.41 8.69 14.49
C ILE A 407 28.95 9.98 13.87
N LYS A 408 30.15 9.93 13.27
CA LYS A 408 30.85 11.12 12.76
C LYS A 408 30.03 11.90 11.72
N ASP A 409 29.30 11.17 10.86
CA ASP A 409 28.47 11.76 9.82
C ASP A 409 27.23 12.48 10.36
N CYS A 410 26.90 12.28 11.64
CA CYS A 410 25.79 12.91 12.34
C CYS A 410 26.24 14.07 13.26
N LEU A 411 27.49 14.43 13.22
CA LEU A 411 28.06 15.59 13.91
C LEU A 411 28.38 16.71 12.92
N THR A 412 28.30 17.94 13.38
CA THR A 412 28.84 19.10 12.66
C THR A 412 30.28 18.81 12.23
N PRO A 413 30.66 18.99 10.97
CA PRO A 413 32.00 18.67 10.49
C PRO A 413 33.12 19.31 11.31
N GLY A 414 34.15 18.52 11.65
CA GLY A 414 35.31 18.97 12.43
C GLY A 414 35.07 18.96 13.96
N ILE A 415 33.90 18.59 14.41
CA ILE A 415 33.53 18.52 15.83
C ILE A 415 33.57 17.07 16.33
N ALA A 416 34.27 16.81 17.41
CA ALA A 416 34.35 15.48 18.03
C ALA A 416 33.20 15.22 19.03
N GLN A 417 32.62 16.27 19.60
CA GLN A 417 31.52 16.19 20.59
C GLN A 417 30.70 17.48 20.54
N SER A 418 29.39 17.38 20.66
CA SER A 418 28.48 18.52 20.70
C SER A 418 27.75 18.62 22.04
N PRO A 419 27.57 19.82 22.62
CA PRO A 419 26.69 20.04 23.76
C PRO A 419 25.21 20.13 23.36
N THR A 420 24.90 20.12 22.05
CA THR A 420 23.57 20.24 21.51
C THR A 420 23.23 18.98 20.69
N ILE A 421 22.07 18.39 20.93
CA ILE A 421 21.57 17.23 20.17
C ILE A 421 20.19 17.53 19.57
N LEU A 422 19.98 17.09 18.31
CA LEU A 422 18.67 17.02 17.67
C LEU A 422 18.15 15.60 17.78
N ILE A 423 16.95 15.43 18.36
CA ILE A 423 16.30 14.13 18.51
C ILE A 423 14.87 14.18 17.97
N GLY A 424 14.34 13.02 17.58
CA GLY A 424 12.96 12.84 17.12
C GLY A 424 12.78 11.67 16.19
N ASP A 425 11.75 11.76 15.39
CA ASP A 425 11.42 10.75 14.36
C ASP A 425 12.01 11.09 12.98
N SER A 426 11.39 10.59 11.92
CA SER A 426 11.79 10.87 10.55
C SER A 426 11.70 12.36 10.17
N HIS A 427 10.87 13.17 10.86
CA HIS A 427 10.86 14.63 10.67
C HIS A 427 12.14 15.29 11.19
N ALA A 428 12.66 14.82 12.32
CA ALA A 428 14.00 15.25 12.79
C ALA A 428 15.09 14.74 11.84
N GLY A 429 14.94 13.53 11.29
CA GLY A 429 15.82 13.01 10.25
C GLY A 429 15.85 13.88 9.00
N ALA A 430 14.68 14.32 8.53
CA ALA A 430 14.55 15.23 7.39
C ALA A 430 15.18 16.62 7.65
N LEU A 431 15.13 17.08 8.89
CA LEU A 431 15.78 18.34 9.31
C LEU A 431 17.31 18.21 9.46
N ALA A 432 17.82 17.01 9.73
CA ALA A 432 19.20 16.79 10.19
C ALA A 432 20.27 17.39 9.28
N GLY A 433 20.18 17.18 7.95
CA GLY A 433 21.16 17.66 6.99
C GLY A 433 21.24 19.18 6.93
N ALA A 434 20.12 19.84 6.75
CA ALA A 434 20.06 21.31 6.74
C ALA A 434 20.51 21.90 8.09
N ALA A 435 20.13 21.27 9.22
CA ALA A 435 20.53 21.70 10.55
C ALA A 435 22.04 21.56 10.75
N LEU A 436 22.64 20.42 10.39
CA LEU A 436 24.10 20.22 10.49
C LEU A 436 24.88 21.26 9.69
N ARG A 437 24.47 21.56 8.45
CA ARG A 437 25.09 22.60 7.60
C ARG A 437 24.89 24.00 8.17
N GLY A 438 23.68 24.35 8.60
CA GLY A 438 23.38 25.67 9.13
C GLY A 438 24.10 25.93 10.46
N PHE A 439 24.21 24.91 11.32
CA PHE A 439 24.99 24.98 12.56
C PHE A 439 26.48 25.10 12.27
N ALA A 440 27.02 24.34 11.31
CA ALA A 440 28.40 24.46 10.87
C ALA A 440 28.72 25.87 10.35
N ALA A 441 27.86 26.42 9.50
CA ALA A 441 28.02 27.79 8.96
C ALA A 441 27.97 28.86 10.06
N ALA A 442 27.26 28.61 11.15
CA ALA A 442 27.18 29.48 12.32
C ALA A 442 28.32 29.25 13.34
N GLY A 443 29.22 28.28 13.12
CA GLY A 443 30.27 27.87 14.05
C GLY A 443 29.73 27.12 15.29
N GLU A 444 28.50 26.58 15.21
CA GLU A 444 27.82 25.92 16.32
C GLU A 444 27.91 24.41 16.21
N PRO A 445 28.20 23.69 17.30
CA PRO A 445 28.19 22.24 17.30
C PRO A 445 26.77 21.68 17.40
N LEU A 446 26.46 20.66 16.57
CA LEU A 446 25.22 19.90 16.60
C LEU A 446 25.52 18.41 16.43
N TYR A 447 24.80 17.56 17.14
CA TYR A 447 24.70 16.12 16.92
C TYR A 447 23.24 15.77 16.57
N ALA A 448 23.00 15.03 15.49
CA ALA A 448 21.64 14.66 15.06
C ALA A 448 21.44 13.16 15.19
N MET A 449 20.36 12.75 15.87
CA MET A 449 19.99 11.35 16.07
C MET A 449 18.47 11.20 16.07
N SER A 450 17.95 10.38 15.18
CA SER A 450 16.51 10.16 15.05
C SER A 450 16.19 8.71 14.73
N HIS A 451 14.95 8.27 14.96
CA HIS A 451 14.51 6.92 14.63
C HIS A 451 13.15 6.96 13.93
N SER A 452 13.04 6.27 12.78
CA SER A 452 11.79 6.18 12.03
C SER A 452 10.63 5.72 12.90
N ALA A 453 9.48 6.39 12.76
CA ALA A 453 8.21 6.06 13.43
C ALA A 453 8.27 6.08 14.98
N CYS A 454 9.24 6.76 15.60
CA CYS A 454 9.40 6.87 17.04
C CYS A 454 9.24 8.32 17.50
N VAL A 455 8.43 8.57 18.50
CA VAL A 455 8.04 9.92 18.95
C VAL A 455 9.15 10.80 19.54
N GLY A 456 10.36 10.30 19.68
CA GLY A 456 11.49 11.08 20.19
C GLY A 456 11.73 10.96 21.71
N PHE A 457 10.99 10.12 22.40
CA PHE A 457 11.11 9.83 23.83
C PHE A 457 11.13 8.33 24.10
N SER A 458 11.77 7.92 25.21
CA SER A 458 11.55 6.62 25.82
C SER A 458 10.15 6.55 26.46
N GLY A 459 9.72 5.37 26.87
CA GLY A 459 8.43 5.21 27.55
C GLY A 459 7.21 5.09 26.65
N PHE A 460 7.40 5.00 25.32
CA PHE A 460 6.32 4.78 24.37
C PHE A 460 6.40 3.44 23.66
N VAL A 461 5.24 2.92 23.29
CA VAL A 461 5.05 1.79 22.38
C VAL A 461 4.26 2.24 21.15
N VAL A 462 4.67 1.79 19.96
CA VAL A 462 4.03 2.15 18.69
C VAL A 462 3.07 1.05 18.26
N SER A 463 1.92 1.41 17.68
CA SER A 463 0.93 0.47 17.16
C SER A 463 1.47 -0.40 16.02
N ASP A 464 2.43 0.10 15.23
CA ASP A 464 3.07 -0.67 14.15
C ASP A 464 3.96 -1.78 14.73
N PRO A 465 3.69 -3.07 14.41
CA PRO A 465 4.45 -4.20 14.92
C PRO A 465 5.95 -4.14 14.62
N LYS A 466 6.35 -3.53 13.49
CA LYS A 466 7.75 -3.38 13.08
C LYS A 466 8.55 -2.53 14.06
N TYR A 467 7.93 -1.51 14.63
CA TYR A 467 8.58 -0.53 15.50
C TYR A 467 8.23 -0.68 16.98
N ARG A 468 7.27 -1.56 17.29
CA ARG A 468 6.57 -1.65 18.58
C ARG A 468 7.46 -1.50 19.83
N LEU A 469 8.55 -2.24 19.89
CA LEU A 469 9.44 -2.21 21.07
C LEU A 469 10.78 -1.49 20.82
N ARG A 470 11.07 -1.13 19.57
CA ARG A 470 12.37 -0.55 19.18
C ARG A 470 12.53 0.88 19.67
N CYS A 471 11.46 1.67 19.61
CA CYS A 471 11.44 3.06 20.02
C CYS A 471 11.90 3.25 21.46
N ASN A 472 11.36 2.47 22.38
CA ASN A 472 11.72 2.56 23.79
C ASN A 472 13.21 2.28 24.02
N SER A 473 13.76 1.19 23.45
CA SER A 473 15.19 0.85 23.62
C SER A 473 16.10 1.90 23.01
N PHE A 474 15.78 2.42 21.84
CA PHE A 474 16.58 3.41 21.15
C PHE A 474 16.65 4.72 21.96
N PHE A 475 15.50 5.26 22.39
CA PHE A 475 15.48 6.51 23.13
C PHE A 475 15.99 6.37 24.57
N THR A 476 15.89 5.22 25.22
CA THR A 476 16.61 4.94 26.46
C THR A 476 18.12 5.07 26.24
N GLY A 477 18.65 4.53 25.14
CA GLY A 477 20.06 4.69 24.77
C GLY A 477 20.47 6.14 24.48
N ILE A 478 19.59 6.94 23.89
CA ILE A 478 19.81 8.39 23.68
C ILE A 478 19.83 9.14 25.01
N GLU A 479 18.94 8.84 25.95
CA GLU A 479 18.93 9.46 27.29
C GLU A 479 20.21 9.16 28.08
N ASP A 480 20.68 7.91 27.99
CA ASP A 480 21.98 7.52 28.59
C ASP A 480 23.15 8.27 27.93
N TYR A 481 23.08 8.47 26.61
CA TYR A 481 24.10 9.27 25.90
C TYR A 481 24.04 10.73 26.32
N ILE A 482 22.87 11.35 26.42
CA ILE A 482 22.68 12.73 26.88
C ILE A 482 23.33 12.92 28.28
N ALA A 483 23.09 11.98 29.18
CA ALA A 483 23.67 12.03 30.54
C ALA A 483 25.19 11.90 30.52
N ARG A 484 25.73 10.89 29.81
CA ARG A 484 27.18 10.63 29.75
C ARG A 484 27.97 11.72 29.05
N ALA A 485 27.43 12.21 27.90
CA ALA A 485 28.09 13.24 27.11
C ALA A 485 27.87 14.66 27.66
N LYS A 486 27.10 14.80 28.76
CA LYS A 486 26.76 16.09 29.37
C LYS A 486 26.13 17.07 28.38
N ILE A 487 25.20 16.57 27.57
CA ILE A 487 24.44 17.40 26.64
C ILE A 487 23.68 18.47 27.42
N SER A 488 23.85 19.72 27.03
CA SER A 488 23.22 20.86 27.70
C SER A 488 21.98 21.37 27.01
N THR A 489 21.81 21.04 25.73
CA THR A 489 20.67 21.51 24.93
C THR A 489 20.10 20.38 24.01
N VAL A 490 18.81 20.17 24.09
CA VAL A 490 18.10 19.18 23.25
C VAL A 490 17.13 19.91 22.34
N ILE A 491 17.24 19.69 21.04
CA ILE A 491 16.28 20.13 20.01
C ILE A 491 15.35 18.95 19.73
N MET A 492 14.04 19.15 19.84
CA MET A 492 13.03 18.11 19.69
C MET A 492 12.13 18.41 18.51
N LEU A 493 12.08 17.51 17.54
CA LEU A 493 11.14 17.57 16.41
C LEU A 493 10.62 16.16 16.11
N SER A 494 9.31 16.01 16.09
CA SER A 494 8.63 14.78 15.67
C SER A 494 7.31 15.12 14.98
N ARG A 495 6.75 14.15 14.31
CA ARG A 495 5.38 14.22 13.75
C ARG A 495 4.36 14.03 14.88
N TRP A 496 4.43 14.93 15.87
CA TRP A 496 3.73 14.87 17.15
C TRP A 496 2.27 14.46 17.06
N THR A 497 1.55 15.10 16.13
CA THR A 497 0.11 14.94 15.97
C THR A 497 -0.28 13.57 15.42
N LEU A 498 0.52 12.99 14.53
CA LEU A 498 0.25 11.65 14.02
C LEU A 498 0.14 10.63 15.15
N TYR A 499 1.07 10.67 16.09
CA TYR A 499 1.13 9.68 17.18
C TYR A 499 0.00 9.86 18.20
N VAL A 500 -0.51 11.09 18.35
CA VAL A 500 -1.66 11.39 19.20
C VAL A 500 -2.95 10.97 18.50
N GLU A 501 -3.17 11.45 17.28
CA GLU A 501 -4.42 11.21 16.54
C GLU A 501 -4.52 9.78 15.99
N GLY A 502 -3.42 9.22 15.51
CA GLY A 502 -3.38 7.90 14.90
C GLY A 502 -3.78 7.87 13.44
N THR A 503 -4.58 8.82 13.01
CA THR A 503 -5.14 8.88 11.66
C THR A 503 -4.17 9.49 10.65
N PRO A 504 -4.13 8.99 9.40
CA PRO A 504 -3.47 9.66 8.28
C PRO A 504 -3.97 11.10 8.09
N PHE A 505 -3.13 11.95 7.53
CA PHE A 505 -3.53 13.32 7.23
C PHE A 505 -4.37 13.37 5.96
N ASP A 506 -5.50 14.07 6.05
CA ASP A 506 -6.37 14.44 4.94
C ASP A 506 -6.41 15.97 4.89
N ASN A 507 -5.91 16.58 3.82
CA ASN A 507 -5.88 18.03 3.68
C ASN A 507 -7.25 18.65 3.35
N GLY A 508 -8.26 17.82 3.09
CA GLY A 508 -9.62 18.24 2.71
C GLY A 508 -9.75 18.76 1.28
N GLU A 509 -8.67 18.72 0.50
CA GLU A 509 -8.60 19.19 -0.88
C GLU A 509 -8.24 18.07 -1.86
N GLY A 510 -8.32 16.81 -1.37
CA GLY A 510 -8.06 15.59 -2.15
C GLY A 510 -6.67 15.00 -1.96
N GLY A 511 -5.80 15.65 -1.18
CA GLY A 511 -4.56 15.04 -0.71
C GLY A 511 -4.83 14.25 0.57
N VAL A 512 -4.80 12.93 0.46
CA VAL A 512 -4.98 12.01 1.58
C VAL A 512 -3.75 11.14 1.68
N GLU A 513 -3.15 11.09 2.85
CA GLU A 513 -2.04 10.20 3.10
C GLU A 513 -2.53 8.75 3.14
N HIS A 514 -2.02 7.92 2.24
CA HIS A 514 -2.40 6.52 2.14
C HIS A 514 -1.49 5.61 2.99
N ARG A 515 -1.73 5.58 4.28
CA ARG A 515 -1.02 4.72 5.22
C ARG A 515 -1.97 4.12 6.27
N ARG A 516 -1.51 3.06 6.92
CA ARG A 516 -2.24 2.50 8.07
C ARG A 516 -2.19 3.49 9.24
N PRO A 517 -3.24 3.53 10.06
CA PRO A 517 -3.23 4.27 11.31
C PRO A 517 -1.98 3.93 12.14
N THR A 518 -1.25 4.95 12.57
CA THR A 518 -0.04 4.78 13.37
C THR A 518 -0.11 5.69 14.58
N PHE A 519 -0.21 5.12 15.76
CA PHE A 519 -0.32 5.83 17.01
C PHE A 519 0.61 5.23 18.07
N VAL A 520 0.77 5.93 19.18
CA VAL A 520 1.52 5.44 20.34
C VAL A 520 0.60 5.33 21.56
N ASP A 521 1.02 4.51 22.50
CA ASP A 521 0.54 4.51 23.87
C ASP A 521 1.76 4.39 24.82
N LEU A 522 1.56 4.43 26.12
CA LEU A 522 2.63 4.29 27.09
C LEU A 522 3.19 2.86 27.06
N TYR A 523 4.50 2.71 27.28
CA TYR A 523 5.19 1.43 27.21
C TYR A 523 4.72 0.42 28.27
N ASP A 524 4.30 0.88 29.44
CA ASP A 524 3.70 0.04 30.49
C ASP A 524 2.33 -0.53 30.08
N ARG A 525 1.67 0.07 29.08
CA ARG A 525 0.41 -0.38 28.46
C ARG A 525 0.60 -1.16 27.16
N ARG A 526 1.80 -1.58 26.84
CA ARG A 526 2.12 -2.26 25.57
C ARG A 526 1.26 -3.49 25.25
N ASP A 527 0.72 -4.16 26.27
CA ASP A 527 -0.14 -5.35 26.13
C ASP A 527 -1.63 -5.00 26.07
N GLU A 528 -1.99 -3.76 26.42
CA GLU A 528 -3.36 -3.24 26.49
C GLU A 528 -3.44 -1.84 25.85
N MET A 529 -2.87 -1.66 24.66
CA MET A 529 -2.92 -0.37 23.96
C MET A 529 -4.36 0.03 23.66
N GLY A 530 -4.70 1.27 23.91
CA GLY A 530 -5.96 1.87 23.44
C GLY A 530 -6.05 1.90 21.92
N GLY A 531 -7.26 1.99 21.37
CA GLY A 531 -7.46 2.16 19.94
C GLY A 531 -7.07 3.56 19.43
N GLU A 532 -7.03 3.73 18.10
CA GLU A 532 -6.70 5.03 17.49
C GLU A 532 -7.66 6.15 17.91
N ASP A 533 -8.94 5.82 18.08
CA ASP A 533 -9.99 6.76 18.48
C ASP A 533 -10.20 6.86 20.00
N ASP A 534 -9.40 6.19 20.82
CA ASP A 534 -9.51 6.24 22.28
C ASP A 534 -9.10 7.62 22.84
N PRO A 535 -10.05 8.46 23.32
CA PRO A 535 -9.74 9.77 23.86
C PRO A 535 -8.82 9.72 25.09
N ALA A 536 -8.95 8.66 25.91
CA ALA A 536 -8.13 8.49 27.10
C ALA A 536 -6.67 8.19 26.73
N ARG A 537 -6.44 7.43 25.64
CA ARG A 537 -5.09 7.23 25.09
C ARG A 537 -4.52 8.55 24.58
N LYS A 538 -5.26 9.28 23.77
CA LYS A 538 -4.83 10.57 23.20
C LYS A 538 -4.39 11.54 24.33
N GLN A 539 -5.18 11.62 25.37
CA GLN A 539 -4.86 12.50 26.52
C GLN A 539 -3.61 12.01 27.27
N ARG A 540 -3.49 10.70 27.54
CA ARG A 540 -2.30 10.14 28.20
C ARG A 540 -1.03 10.44 27.42
N VAL A 541 -1.08 10.32 26.09
CA VAL A 541 0.07 10.60 25.22
C VAL A 541 0.47 12.06 25.29
N LEU A 542 -0.49 13.00 25.26
CA LEU A 542 -0.24 14.44 25.42
C LEU A 542 0.36 14.76 26.80
N ASP A 543 -0.20 14.19 27.87
CA ASP A 543 0.28 14.39 29.23
C ASP A 543 1.72 13.88 29.38
N GLN A 544 2.04 12.74 28.75
CA GLN A 544 3.39 12.18 28.77
C GLN A 544 4.38 13.04 27.98
N TYR A 545 4.00 13.60 26.81
CA TYR A 545 4.87 14.56 26.11
C TYR A 545 5.26 15.74 27.00
N VAL A 546 4.27 16.29 27.70
CA VAL A 546 4.49 17.42 28.64
C VAL A 546 5.41 16.98 29.79
N ALA A 547 5.18 15.78 30.34
CA ALA A 547 5.99 15.24 31.44
C ALA A 547 7.45 14.99 31.00
N ASP A 548 7.66 14.41 29.83
CA ASP A 548 8.99 14.13 29.30
C ASP A 548 9.77 15.43 29.03
N ILE A 549 9.14 16.42 28.40
CA ILE A 549 9.76 17.74 28.18
C ILE A 549 10.15 18.39 29.53
N LYS A 550 9.25 18.34 30.52
CA LYS A 550 9.54 18.88 31.88
C LYS A 550 10.69 18.13 32.54
N SER A 551 10.77 16.81 32.39
CA SER A 551 11.86 16.01 32.92
C SER A 551 13.25 16.46 32.42
N TYR A 552 13.36 16.85 31.13
CA TYR A 552 14.60 17.44 30.62
C TYR A 552 14.90 18.80 31.26
N LEU A 553 13.88 19.66 31.36
CA LEU A 553 13.99 21.00 31.96
C LEU A 553 14.39 20.95 33.46
N ASP A 554 13.79 20.02 34.22
CA ASP A 554 14.06 19.81 35.65
C ASP A 554 15.47 19.28 35.91
N ARG A 555 16.01 18.50 34.93
CA ARG A 555 17.43 18.08 34.95
C ARG A 555 18.41 19.20 34.58
N GLY A 556 17.93 20.42 34.33
CA GLY A 556 18.75 21.57 33.96
C GLY A 556 19.16 21.61 32.51
N ILE A 557 18.55 20.78 31.62
CA ILE A 557 18.82 20.73 30.21
C ILE A 557 17.94 21.78 29.50
N ASN A 558 18.52 22.52 28.58
CA ASN A 558 17.78 23.44 27.71
C ASN A 558 17.02 22.66 26.65
N VAL A 559 15.77 23.07 26.37
CA VAL A 559 14.95 22.44 25.36
C VAL A 559 14.56 23.47 24.28
N VAL A 560 14.82 23.11 23.03
CA VAL A 560 14.25 23.79 21.86
C VAL A 560 13.17 22.88 21.29
N LEU A 561 11.90 23.25 21.49
CA LEU A 561 10.75 22.47 21.07
C LEU A 561 10.25 22.99 19.73
N VAL A 562 10.45 22.22 18.68
CA VAL A 562 9.93 22.53 17.34
C VAL A 562 8.50 21.99 17.21
N TYR A 563 7.59 22.88 16.88
CA TYR A 563 6.16 22.59 16.73
C TYR A 563 5.89 21.76 15.49
N PRO A 564 4.69 21.14 15.37
CA PRO A 564 4.32 20.37 14.20
C PRO A 564 4.55 21.15 12.91
N VAL A 565 5.21 20.51 11.95
CA VAL A 565 5.36 21.03 10.58
C VAL A 565 4.02 20.87 9.85
N PRO A 566 3.58 21.83 9.03
CA PRO A 566 2.40 21.63 8.18
C PRO A 566 2.56 20.41 7.29
N GLU A 567 1.57 19.53 7.28
CA GLU A 567 1.53 18.35 6.41
C GLU A 567 0.89 18.73 5.06
N ALA A 568 1.38 18.16 3.94
CA ALA A 568 0.84 18.43 2.61
C ALA A 568 -0.33 17.49 2.26
N GLY A 569 -0.24 16.21 2.65
CA GLY A 569 -1.26 15.19 2.40
C GLY A 569 -1.19 14.56 1.00
N TRP A 570 -0.59 15.21 0.02
CA TRP A 570 -0.22 14.64 -1.29
C TRP A 570 1.29 14.59 -1.46
N ASN A 571 1.78 13.64 -2.24
CA ASN A 571 3.20 13.60 -2.59
C ASN A 571 3.54 14.87 -3.40
N VAL A 572 4.24 15.82 -2.78
CA VAL A 572 4.47 17.16 -3.33
C VAL A 572 5.30 17.09 -4.62
N PRO A 573 6.46 16.39 -4.69
CA PRO A 573 7.24 16.26 -5.91
C PRO A 573 6.44 15.64 -7.07
N ASP A 574 5.71 14.57 -6.81
CA ASP A 574 4.90 13.90 -7.82
C ASP A 574 3.75 14.79 -8.31
N THR A 575 3.14 15.57 -7.42
CA THR A 575 2.05 16.49 -7.75
C THR A 575 2.55 17.65 -8.60
N VAL A 576 3.70 18.22 -8.26
CA VAL A 576 4.40 19.24 -9.07
C VAL A 576 4.75 18.67 -10.45
N ALA A 577 5.35 17.48 -10.50
CA ALA A 577 5.71 16.83 -11.77
C ALA A 577 4.49 16.59 -12.67
N ARG A 578 3.34 16.17 -12.10
CA ARG A 578 2.08 16.01 -12.84
C ARG A 578 1.52 17.32 -13.34
N ALA A 579 1.58 18.39 -12.54
CA ALA A 579 1.16 19.71 -12.98
C ALA A 579 1.99 20.19 -14.19
N VAL A 580 3.31 20.01 -14.15
CA VAL A 580 4.21 20.29 -15.29
C VAL A 580 3.87 19.42 -16.52
N MET A 581 3.62 18.11 -16.34
CA MET A 581 3.20 17.22 -17.43
C MET A 581 1.86 17.65 -18.04
N ASN A 582 0.98 18.25 -17.24
CA ASN A 582 -0.32 18.77 -17.68
C ASN A 582 -0.22 20.19 -18.27
N GLY A 583 1.00 20.75 -18.41
CA GLY A 583 1.25 22.02 -19.08
C GLY A 583 1.32 23.25 -18.16
N ASP A 584 1.38 23.07 -16.85
CA ASP A 584 1.65 24.16 -15.90
C ASP A 584 3.16 24.31 -15.68
N PRO A 585 3.81 25.37 -16.20
CA PRO A 585 5.24 25.54 -16.07
C PRO A 585 5.69 26.07 -14.68
N HIS A 586 4.76 26.62 -13.89
CA HIS A 586 5.04 27.21 -12.57
C HIS A 586 4.00 26.78 -11.53
N PRO A 587 3.93 25.49 -11.20
CA PRO A 587 2.91 25.00 -10.29
C PRO A 587 3.08 25.59 -8.88
N LEU A 588 2.01 26.11 -8.34
CA LEU A 588 1.93 26.59 -6.96
C LEU A 588 1.09 25.60 -6.14
N LEU A 589 1.75 24.86 -5.25
CA LEU A 589 1.10 23.88 -4.40
C LEU A 589 1.03 24.36 -2.95
N THR A 590 -0.18 24.42 -2.40
CA THR A 590 -0.44 24.93 -1.05
C THR A 590 -1.54 24.12 -0.37
N THR A 591 -1.57 24.13 0.95
CA THR A 591 -2.63 23.53 1.78
C THR A 591 -3.30 24.57 2.67
N ALA A 592 -4.55 24.35 3.06
CA ALA A 592 -5.31 25.32 3.87
C ALA A 592 -4.73 25.45 5.30
N THR A 593 -4.38 26.69 5.73
CA THR A 593 -3.93 26.97 7.10
C THR A 593 -4.93 26.52 8.16
N PRO A 594 -6.26 26.69 8.01
CA PRO A 594 -7.24 26.19 8.99
C PRO A 594 -7.16 24.66 9.18
N ARG A 595 -6.84 23.91 8.11
CA ARG A 595 -6.69 22.45 8.21
C ARG A 595 -5.50 22.07 9.07
N TYR A 596 -4.35 22.74 8.87
CA TYR A 596 -3.19 22.60 9.75
C TYR A 596 -3.53 22.94 11.21
N GLN A 597 -4.21 24.05 11.44
CA GLN A 597 -4.59 24.48 12.80
C GLN A 597 -5.52 23.46 13.47
N GLN A 598 -6.56 23.02 12.77
CA GLN A 598 -7.49 22.00 13.27
C GLN A 598 -6.77 20.69 13.61
N ARG A 599 -5.92 20.21 12.70
CA ARG A 599 -5.16 18.95 12.86
C ARG A 599 -4.29 18.96 14.10
N ASN A 600 -3.61 20.08 14.37
CA ASN A 600 -2.58 20.20 15.39
C ASN A 600 -3.06 20.87 16.68
N ALA A 601 -4.34 21.18 16.81
CA ALA A 601 -4.89 22.02 17.89
C ALA A 601 -4.52 21.47 19.29
N ALA A 602 -4.69 20.17 19.53
CA ALA A 602 -4.44 19.56 20.83
C ALA A 602 -2.95 19.59 21.21
N VAL A 603 -2.07 19.26 20.27
CA VAL A 603 -0.61 19.29 20.50
C VAL A 603 -0.12 20.72 20.69
N ILE A 604 -0.57 21.66 19.88
CA ILE A 604 -0.21 23.08 20.00
C ILE A 604 -0.65 23.62 21.36
N ALA A 605 -1.88 23.34 21.79
CA ALA A 605 -2.37 23.78 23.10
C ALA A 605 -1.55 23.21 24.27
N ALA A 606 -1.20 21.91 24.20
CA ALA A 606 -0.35 21.28 25.21
C ALA A 606 1.06 21.91 25.27
N PHE A 607 1.65 22.23 24.13
CA PHE A 607 2.96 22.85 24.04
C PHE A 607 2.92 24.35 24.41
N ASP A 608 1.85 25.07 24.03
CA ASP A 608 1.68 26.48 24.41
C ASP A 608 1.53 26.67 25.93
N ALA A 609 0.99 25.66 26.64
CA ALA A 609 0.86 25.67 28.09
C ALA A 609 2.18 25.48 28.84
N LEU A 610 3.24 25.02 28.17
CA LEU A 610 4.56 24.84 28.78
C LEU A 610 5.28 26.19 28.91
N GLU A 611 5.69 26.57 30.11
CA GLU A 611 6.51 27.76 30.34
C GLU A 611 7.69 27.41 31.23
N HIS A 612 8.92 27.73 30.77
CA HIS A 612 10.14 27.52 31.51
C HIS A 612 11.29 28.39 30.99
N PRO A 613 12.18 28.95 31.83
CA PRO A 613 13.30 29.80 31.38
C PRO A 613 14.27 29.08 30.41
N ARG A 614 14.40 27.76 30.53
CA ARG A 614 15.23 26.90 29.67
C ARG A 614 14.50 26.32 28.46
N LEU A 615 13.25 26.75 28.16
CA LEU A 615 12.44 26.32 27.02
C LEU A 615 12.41 27.41 25.96
N ARG A 616 12.64 27.04 24.71
CA ARG A 616 12.32 27.87 23.54
C ARG A 616 11.41 27.08 22.59
N LYS A 617 10.39 27.76 22.10
CA LYS A 617 9.38 27.22 21.20
C LYS A 617 9.63 27.74 19.80
N VAL A 618 9.86 26.86 18.84
CA VAL A 618 10.02 27.21 17.42
C VAL A 618 8.75 26.79 16.68
N LYS A 619 7.95 27.77 16.27
CA LYS A 619 6.68 27.55 15.54
C LYS A 619 6.96 27.43 14.05
N ALA A 620 6.64 26.28 13.45
CA ALA A 620 6.83 26.05 12.01
C ALA A 620 5.82 26.81 11.13
N ALA A 621 4.58 27.00 11.63
CA ALA A 621 3.53 27.65 10.85
C ALA A 621 3.90 29.05 10.28
N PRO A 622 4.52 29.98 11.02
CA PRO A 622 4.93 31.28 10.46
C PRO A 622 5.94 31.17 9.31
N VAL A 623 6.71 30.05 9.26
CA VAL A 623 7.71 29.84 8.23
C VAL A 623 7.08 29.35 6.92
N PHE A 624 6.01 28.57 7.01
CA PHE A 624 5.37 27.95 5.84
C PHE A 624 4.04 28.56 5.45
N CYS A 625 3.34 29.24 6.39
CA CYS A 625 1.96 29.67 6.18
C CYS A 625 1.82 31.18 6.15
N ASN A 626 0.89 31.68 5.31
CA ASN A 626 0.45 33.09 5.25
C ASN A 626 1.46 34.10 4.71
N TRP A 627 2.59 33.69 4.13
CA TRP A 627 3.54 34.66 3.60
C TRP A 627 3.45 34.85 2.07
N LEU A 628 3.21 33.79 1.29
CA LEU A 628 3.03 33.89 -0.16
C LEU A 628 1.53 33.98 -0.53
N VAL A 629 0.73 33.10 0.06
CA VAL A 629 -0.72 33.05 -0.14
C VAL A 629 -1.43 33.15 1.21
N ASN A 630 -2.32 34.14 1.34
CA ASN A 630 -3.06 34.34 2.59
C ASN A 630 -3.92 33.12 2.93
N ASN A 631 -3.92 32.73 4.19
CA ASN A 631 -4.65 31.57 4.73
C ASN A 631 -4.23 30.21 4.13
N ARG A 632 -3.02 30.13 3.56
CA ARG A 632 -2.44 28.91 2.98
C ARG A 632 -1.04 28.65 3.51
N CYS A 633 -0.66 27.37 3.61
CA CYS A 633 0.70 26.92 3.86
C CYS A 633 1.32 26.45 2.55
N LEU A 634 2.52 26.92 2.24
CA LEU A 634 3.24 26.60 1.02
C LEU A 634 3.79 25.18 1.07
N ASN A 635 3.59 24.44 0.00
CA ASN A 635 4.21 23.11 -0.19
C ASN A 635 5.26 23.14 -1.32
N ALA A 636 5.00 23.89 -2.40
CA ALA A 636 5.96 24.14 -3.45
C ALA A 636 5.63 25.44 -4.21
N GLU A 637 6.66 26.14 -4.70
CA GLU A 637 6.57 27.28 -5.62
C GLU A 637 7.45 26.98 -6.85
N GLY A 638 6.80 26.69 -7.97
CA GLY A 638 7.47 26.23 -9.17
C GLY A 638 8.14 24.87 -8.99
N ILE A 639 9.19 24.64 -9.79
CA ILE A 639 9.90 23.37 -9.87
C ILE A 639 11.10 23.33 -8.90
N LYS A 640 11.63 24.50 -8.54
CA LYS A 640 12.87 24.62 -7.76
C LYS A 640 12.65 24.64 -6.26
N ASP A 641 11.55 25.25 -5.84
CA ASP A 641 11.25 25.45 -4.42
C ASP A 641 10.21 24.45 -3.94
N ILE A 642 10.56 23.17 -4.02
CA ILE A 642 9.78 22.05 -3.51
C ILE A 642 10.17 21.84 -2.05
N LEU A 643 9.26 22.14 -1.11
CA LEU A 643 9.54 22.17 0.32
C LEU A 643 9.38 20.81 1.01
N TYR A 644 8.90 19.78 0.31
CA TYR A 644 8.65 18.44 0.85
C TYR A 644 9.26 17.36 -0.04
N LEU A 645 9.74 16.28 0.58
CA LEU A 645 10.22 15.07 -0.10
C LEU A 645 9.06 14.16 -0.53
N ASP A 646 7.97 14.20 0.21
CA ASP A 646 6.78 13.39 0.02
C ASP A 646 5.51 14.15 0.46
N ASP A 647 4.61 13.52 1.17
CA ASP A 647 3.35 14.08 1.67
C ASP A 647 3.46 14.81 3.03
N ASN A 648 4.60 14.67 3.73
CA ASN A 648 4.76 15.22 5.08
C ASN A 648 6.21 15.57 5.49
N HIS A 649 7.24 14.90 4.94
CA HIS A 649 8.64 15.17 5.27
C HIS A 649 9.17 16.37 4.51
N LEU A 650 9.83 17.28 5.21
CA LEU A 650 10.49 18.42 4.56
C LEU A 650 11.62 17.96 3.64
N SER A 651 11.73 18.60 2.49
CA SER A 651 12.94 18.55 1.67
C SER A 651 14.07 19.31 2.35
N ASP A 652 15.27 19.22 1.79
CA ASP A 652 16.41 20.03 2.24
C ASP A 652 16.10 21.54 2.18
N THR A 653 15.45 21.97 1.11
CA THR A 653 15.00 23.37 0.93
C THR A 653 13.99 23.77 2.02
N GLY A 654 12.98 22.94 2.28
CA GLY A 654 11.99 23.21 3.31
C GLY A 654 12.59 23.18 4.73
N ALA A 655 13.48 22.22 4.99
CA ALA A 655 14.18 22.10 6.27
C ALA A 655 15.08 23.32 6.55
N ALA A 656 15.78 23.82 5.54
CA ALA A 656 16.64 24.99 5.66
C ALA A 656 15.90 26.26 6.12
N LEU A 657 14.60 26.37 5.84
CA LEU A 657 13.79 27.52 6.29
C LEU A 657 13.59 27.55 7.81
N LEU A 658 13.64 26.40 8.51
CA LEU A 658 13.47 26.33 9.97
C LEU A 658 14.79 26.57 10.73
N VAL A 659 15.92 26.33 10.12
CA VAL A 659 17.25 26.34 10.77
C VAL A 659 17.57 27.68 11.43
N PRO A 660 17.31 28.86 10.81
CA PRO A 660 17.60 30.16 11.43
C PRO A 660 16.87 30.36 12.79
N ASP A 661 15.59 29.98 12.87
CA ASP A 661 14.82 30.12 14.09
C ASP A 661 15.27 29.14 15.18
N ILE A 662 15.67 27.92 14.81
CA ILE A 662 16.25 26.93 15.70
C ILE A 662 17.58 27.43 16.26
N LEU A 663 18.48 27.94 15.41
CA LEU A 663 19.76 28.51 15.79
C LEU A 663 19.58 29.71 16.75
N LYS A 664 18.65 30.61 16.44
CA LYS A 664 18.31 31.75 17.30
C LYS A 664 17.83 31.27 18.67
N ALA A 665 16.98 30.24 18.72
CA ALA A 665 16.51 29.64 19.95
C ALA A 665 17.66 29.05 20.80
N VAL A 666 18.57 28.28 20.18
CA VAL A 666 19.74 27.70 20.85
C VAL A 666 20.65 28.80 21.44
N LYS A 667 21.00 29.83 20.63
CA LYS A 667 21.84 30.94 21.07
C LYS A 667 21.24 31.72 22.24
N SER A 668 19.91 31.97 22.17
CA SER A 668 19.20 32.68 23.23
C SER A 668 19.18 31.93 24.57
N LEU A 669 19.27 30.61 24.57
CA LEU A 669 19.37 29.77 25.77
C LEU A 669 20.76 29.78 26.40
N ARG A 670 21.81 30.11 25.61
CA ARG A 670 23.20 30.25 26.08
C ARG A 670 23.53 31.63 26.59
N GLY A 671 22.64 32.60 26.52
CA GLY A 671 22.85 33.98 26.91
C GLY A 671 23.65 34.82 25.89
N GLU A 672 23.85 34.33 24.71
CA GLU A 672 24.46 35.06 23.61
C GLU A 672 23.40 35.96 22.93
N THR A 673 23.18 37.15 23.50
CA THR A 673 22.36 38.18 22.88
C THR A 673 23.08 38.72 21.65
N SER A 674 22.37 38.70 20.54
CA SER A 674 22.78 39.21 19.21
C SER A 674 23.17 40.69 19.28
N GLN A 675 24.49 40.97 19.37
CA GLN A 675 25.06 42.31 19.09
C GLN A 675 25.67 42.41 17.68
N SER A 676 25.40 41.51 16.75
CA SER A 676 25.98 41.58 15.39
C SER A 676 25.08 41.06 14.27
N ALA A 677 23.84 41.45 14.24
CA ALA A 677 22.97 41.14 13.08
C ALA A 677 22.30 42.41 12.50
N ALA A 678 22.99 43.52 12.51
CA ALA A 678 22.59 44.73 11.82
C ALA A 678 23.54 45.07 10.66
N SER A 679 24.04 44.04 9.94
CA SER A 679 24.74 44.27 8.67
C SER A 679 24.78 42.97 7.87
N SER A 680 24.04 42.94 6.76
CA SER A 680 24.10 41.96 5.67
C SER A 680 23.32 40.65 5.83
N ALA A 681 21.99 40.69 5.96
CA ALA A 681 21.14 39.73 5.28
C ALA A 681 19.78 40.40 5.04
N GLY A 682 19.67 41.04 3.91
CA GLY A 682 18.39 41.35 3.32
C GLY A 682 17.65 40.03 3.07
N PRO A 683 16.30 40.01 3.08
CA PRO A 683 15.55 38.82 2.76
C PRO A 683 16.02 38.31 1.40
N VAL A 684 16.25 37.02 1.29
CA VAL A 684 16.42 36.37 -0.01
C VAL A 684 15.15 36.65 -0.78
N GLN A 685 15.18 37.70 -1.58
CA GLN A 685 14.12 37.98 -2.55
C GLN A 685 14.30 36.92 -3.64
N LEU A 686 13.42 35.96 -3.63
CA LEU A 686 13.07 35.23 -4.84
C LEU A 686 12.60 36.31 -5.83
N LYS A 687 13.38 36.63 -6.83
CA LYS A 687 13.03 37.58 -7.88
C LYS A 687 11.93 36.97 -8.74
N PRO A 688 10.97 37.83 -9.20
CA PRO A 688 9.86 37.43 -10.05
C PRO A 688 10.28 36.84 -11.38
#